data_9b8bc2487b03e15736f2225339966db4
#
_entry.id   9b8bc2487b03e15736f2225339966db4
#
_cell.length_a   1.000
_cell.length_b   1.000
_cell.length_c   1.000
_cell.angle_alpha   90.00
_cell.angle_beta   90.00
_cell.angle_gamma   90.00
#
_symmetry.space_group_name_H-M   'P 1'
#
loop_
_entity.id
_entity.type
_entity.pdbx_description
1 polymer ?
#
loop_
_entity_poly.entity_id
_entity_poly.type
_entity_poly.pdbx_seq_one_letter_code
_entity_poly.pdbx_strand_id
1 'polypeptide(L)'
;MHFYTMNSLLLIRPYSSSTSNTIKKSAKSIRNEFLNYFKKDLGHTFIRSSPVTPLNDQTIAFVNAGMNQFKGIFLDYYDPPTTKVVNSQKCIRISGKHNDLNIVGNDTYHHTFFEMLGNWSFGDYFKKEACCYAWDLLTKHYGIKEDCLYVTYFGGNEELGLKPDLECKDIWLSIGVSKDKVLPFGMQDNFWEMGISGPCGPCTEIHVDHTKQIANQSMRINKGYTDLTELWNIVFIQYERLTDSTIVPLSKQYVDTGMGFERLVSLLQEKKSNYDTDIFQPLFKAIQKFAKTPEYKGQFHNDESKLDSGYRILADHSRMITVALADGMIPEESNKLRKIIRKAIDIGENTFKKQGILLELSYAVADSLGDVYPELQTNLKKVQKIIEFEEDSFKRLQNTCGKDWKKMVEIRPDLVAVTDWMSFGLLNGYKYLQHTLKDLKDTKVLSGDVAFNLHDSYGLSAETIRELANIESLHFDEKAFQDKLQNLRYRSKIGLEKSSETLAKKIIELLEKNQIPKTDDTFKYEYVFNGNNCQFPTIASTIVGLIVNGNLILNRENEITNEKTVSNIQKKIVDSNTKSDQEDEIGIILDKTLCYSMEGGQTSDNGIICIKDLIFNIINVRKINDYVIHFGKFAQSDSKYSNEKLKVGDSCVVSINPEVRIGIMQHHTGAHLLNASLKQIMQAVYSRNSHISSHVLKLQFNSFKEKLTFEQLKKIENNINSVIQADVPVTTKIVNSLELLSEDFITLIPGEIYPYTGIRIVEIYSNNLKSKEACCGTHVPNTGLLKHFCLLNYFSKGSANLNIKAAVGSFAMSAKLEGENVQRKILNLEQKLKTEKLAYDIFKTISQEIKNDITNDDRKTPIPYLIKEECLTKLNDLNKNAWVQAKEIEKSTLSMDIKGITNSTNIFIVHCLYQNPMYLSLHEIVSFYTNIPTLIMLYHNGTVRARCYVPQEIASEMFNAQVWMKVLLDIFNTDYGPIKGFNPLLIASMATTSISDTLQESLIHKAIEQAKAFASIHTRKM
;
A
#
# COMPACT_ATOMS: atom_id res chain seq x y z
N MET A 1 17.45 -10.28 -60.91
CA MET A 1 17.49 -11.70 -61.37
C MET A 1 17.09 -12.51 -60.13
N HIS A 2 15.97 -13.15 -59.97
CA HIS A 2 15.06 -13.86 -60.79
C HIS A 2 13.64 -13.70 -60.29
N PHE A 3 12.70 -13.46 -61.19
CA PHE A 3 11.27 -13.58 -61.05
C PHE A 3 10.87 -15.07 -60.92
N TYR A 4 9.84 -15.36 -60.08
CA TYR A 4 8.92 -16.43 -60.36
C TYR A 4 7.50 -16.01 -60.01
N THR A 5 6.72 -15.85 -61.05
CA THR A 5 5.27 -15.78 -61.11
C THR A 5 4.71 -17.19 -60.98
N MET A 6 3.61 -17.37 -60.24
CA MET A 6 2.72 -18.48 -60.44
C MET A 6 1.25 -18.15 -60.22
N ASN A 7 0.54 -18.39 -61.26
CA ASN A 7 -0.83 -18.30 -61.65
C ASN A 7 -1.88 -18.75 -60.62
N SER A 8 -2.96 -17.98 -60.67
CA SER A 8 -4.33 -18.33 -60.23
C SER A 8 -4.90 -19.57 -60.92
N LEU A 9 -5.43 -20.49 -60.13
CA LEU A 9 -6.41 -21.50 -60.61
C LEU A 9 -7.65 -21.44 -59.71
N LEU A 10 -8.71 -20.85 -60.26
CA LEU A 10 -10.08 -20.95 -59.80
C LEU A 10 -10.55 -22.41 -59.91
N LEU A 11 -10.78 -23.08 -58.81
CA LEU A 11 -11.54 -24.33 -58.73
C LEU A 11 -12.92 -24.02 -58.13
N ILE A 12 -13.90 -23.94 -59.02
CA ILE A 12 -15.32 -23.98 -58.66
C ILE A 12 -15.63 -25.40 -58.16
N ARG A 13 -16.03 -25.52 -56.90
CA ARG A 13 -16.66 -26.73 -56.34
C ARG A 13 -18.16 -26.55 -56.22
N PRO A 14 -18.94 -27.57 -56.46
CA PRO A 14 -20.40 -27.47 -56.49
C PRO A 14 -20.99 -27.43 -55.09
N TYR A 15 -22.06 -26.65 -54.93
CA TYR A 15 -22.93 -26.63 -53.79
C TYR A 15 -23.44 -28.03 -53.44
N SER A 16 -22.96 -28.58 -52.33
CA SER A 16 -23.65 -29.69 -51.68
C SER A 16 -24.37 -29.12 -50.46
N SER A 17 -25.68 -29.30 -50.45
CA SER A 17 -26.53 -29.01 -49.29
C SER A 17 -26.12 -29.89 -48.10
N SER A 18 -25.29 -29.33 -47.21
CA SER A 18 -25.05 -29.93 -45.92
C SER A 18 -25.57 -28.96 -44.85
N THR A 19 -26.38 -29.46 -43.95
CA THR A 19 -26.83 -28.87 -42.72
C THR A 19 -25.69 -28.06 -42.06
N SER A 20 -25.78 -26.73 -42.12
CA SER A 20 -24.79 -25.83 -41.57
C SER A 20 -24.84 -25.94 -40.04
N ASN A 21 -23.94 -26.67 -39.46
CA ASN A 21 -23.45 -26.37 -38.11
C ASN A 21 -22.81 -24.97 -38.17
N THR A 22 -23.60 -23.94 -37.98
CA THR A 22 -23.12 -22.57 -37.79
C THR A 22 -22.21 -22.60 -36.58
N ILE A 23 -20.89 -22.46 -36.80
CA ILE A 23 -19.91 -22.30 -35.74
C ILE A 23 -20.35 -21.05 -34.97
N LYS A 24 -20.81 -21.23 -33.73
CA LYS A 24 -21.23 -20.12 -32.88
C LYS A 24 -20.05 -19.19 -32.65
N LYS A 25 -20.26 -17.88 -32.78
CA LYS A 25 -19.22 -16.85 -32.59
C LYS A 25 -18.67 -16.89 -31.16
N SER A 26 -17.35 -16.85 -31.03
CA SER A 26 -16.71 -16.72 -29.70
C SER A 26 -16.90 -15.31 -29.13
N ALA A 27 -16.83 -15.18 -27.80
CA ALA A 27 -16.85 -13.88 -27.11
C ALA A 27 -15.81 -12.91 -27.68
N LYS A 28 -14.60 -13.38 -27.96
CA LYS A 28 -13.54 -12.59 -28.60
C LYS A 28 -13.95 -12.06 -29.98
N SER A 29 -14.59 -12.90 -30.81
CA SER A 29 -15.08 -12.47 -32.11
C SER A 29 -16.18 -11.43 -32.00
N ILE A 30 -17.14 -11.62 -31.08
CA ILE A 30 -18.25 -10.69 -30.84
C ILE A 30 -17.72 -9.31 -30.41
N ARG A 31 -16.78 -9.27 -29.46
CA ARG A 31 -16.15 -8.01 -29.04
C ARG A 31 -15.45 -7.31 -30.20
N ASN A 32 -14.66 -8.04 -30.96
CA ASN A 32 -13.94 -7.49 -32.11
C ASN A 32 -14.89 -7.00 -33.22
N GLU A 33 -16.01 -7.64 -33.45
CA GLU A 33 -17.04 -7.18 -34.40
C GLU A 33 -17.62 -5.83 -33.92
N PHE A 34 -17.98 -5.69 -32.65
CA PHE A 34 -18.44 -4.42 -32.08
C PHE A 34 -17.41 -3.30 -32.30
N LEU A 35 -16.17 -3.54 -31.88
CA LEU A 35 -15.12 -2.55 -32.01
C LEU A 35 -14.82 -2.18 -33.47
N ASN A 36 -14.84 -3.17 -34.38
CA ASN A 36 -14.57 -2.94 -35.80
C ASN A 36 -15.71 -2.19 -36.48
N TYR A 37 -16.98 -2.50 -36.16
CA TYR A 37 -18.13 -1.77 -36.69
C TYR A 37 -18.02 -0.27 -36.38
N PHE A 38 -17.81 0.11 -35.11
CA PHE A 38 -17.67 1.52 -34.80
C PHE A 38 -16.35 2.12 -35.31
N LYS A 39 -15.26 1.38 -35.26
CA LYS A 39 -13.95 1.89 -35.67
C LYS A 39 -13.78 1.99 -37.19
N LYS A 40 -14.14 0.94 -37.94
CA LYS A 40 -13.85 0.85 -39.39
C LYS A 40 -14.99 1.41 -40.23
N ASP A 41 -16.24 1.08 -39.88
CA ASP A 41 -17.38 1.45 -40.69
C ASP A 41 -17.91 2.85 -40.33
N LEU A 42 -17.82 3.25 -39.03
CA LEU A 42 -18.34 4.51 -38.54
C LEU A 42 -17.26 5.52 -38.11
N GLY A 43 -15.97 5.20 -38.20
CA GLY A 43 -14.86 6.12 -37.98
C GLY A 43 -14.63 6.57 -36.53
N HIS A 44 -15.00 5.74 -35.54
CA HIS A 44 -14.73 6.02 -34.12
C HIS A 44 -13.27 5.72 -33.78
N THR A 45 -12.69 6.47 -32.87
CA THR A 45 -11.35 6.23 -32.32
C THR A 45 -11.44 5.25 -31.14
N PHE A 46 -10.63 4.21 -31.17
CA PHE A 46 -10.53 3.28 -30.03
C PHE A 46 -9.74 3.94 -28.90
N ILE A 47 -10.33 3.99 -27.70
CA ILE A 47 -9.67 4.41 -26.45
C ILE A 47 -9.68 3.23 -25.49
N ARG A 48 -8.53 2.94 -24.84
CA ARG A 48 -8.43 1.86 -23.85
C ARG A 48 -9.41 2.06 -22.69
N SER A 49 -9.83 0.94 -22.11
CA SER A 49 -10.55 0.95 -20.83
C SER A 49 -9.74 1.64 -19.74
N SER A 50 -10.39 2.51 -18.98
CA SER A 50 -9.79 2.99 -17.73
C SER A 50 -9.63 1.85 -16.71
N PRO A 51 -8.74 2.00 -15.72
CA PRO A 51 -8.72 1.13 -14.56
C PRO A 51 -10.08 1.14 -13.84
N VAL A 52 -10.42 0.05 -13.18
CA VAL A 52 -11.64 0.00 -12.34
C VAL A 52 -11.51 0.83 -11.05
N THR A 53 -10.31 1.25 -10.70
CA THR A 53 -10.04 2.23 -9.64
C THR A 53 -10.33 3.63 -10.17
N PRO A 54 -11.27 4.39 -9.58
CA PRO A 54 -11.56 5.75 -10.03
C PRO A 54 -10.36 6.67 -9.79
N LEU A 55 -9.93 7.39 -10.83
CA LEU A 55 -8.76 8.29 -10.74
C LEU A 55 -9.14 9.73 -10.39
N ASN A 56 -10.34 10.17 -10.80
CA ASN A 56 -10.74 11.59 -10.74
C ASN A 56 -12.03 11.81 -9.96
N ASP A 57 -12.66 10.77 -9.44
CA ASP A 57 -13.98 10.86 -8.82
C ASP A 57 -14.01 10.16 -7.46
N GLN A 58 -14.20 10.95 -6.39
CA GLN A 58 -14.33 10.45 -5.02
C GLN A 58 -15.72 9.90 -4.71
N THR A 59 -16.70 10.19 -5.54
CA THR A 59 -18.10 9.85 -5.28
C THR A 59 -18.39 8.37 -5.55
N ILE A 60 -17.55 7.70 -6.32
CA ILE A 60 -17.67 6.29 -6.68
C ILE A 60 -16.51 5.47 -6.11
N ALA A 61 -16.81 4.28 -5.62
CA ALA A 61 -15.78 3.36 -5.09
C ALA A 61 -15.10 2.54 -6.20
N PHE A 62 -15.78 2.34 -7.32
CA PHE A 62 -15.33 1.60 -8.50
C PHE A 62 -15.89 2.26 -9.75
N VAL A 63 -15.18 2.14 -10.86
CA VAL A 63 -15.72 2.47 -12.18
C VAL A 63 -16.86 1.49 -12.50
N ASN A 64 -18.07 2.01 -12.64
CA ASN A 64 -19.30 1.24 -12.78
C ASN A 64 -19.99 1.40 -14.15
N ALA A 65 -19.47 2.31 -14.98
CA ALA A 65 -19.98 2.57 -16.34
C ALA A 65 -18.87 3.09 -17.26
N GLY A 66 -19.04 2.91 -18.56
CA GLY A 66 -18.09 3.32 -19.59
C GLY A 66 -17.80 4.82 -19.62
N MET A 67 -18.80 5.64 -19.26
CA MET A 67 -18.68 7.07 -19.27
C MET A 67 -17.78 7.66 -18.17
N ASN A 68 -17.49 6.92 -17.10
CA ASN A 68 -16.74 7.46 -15.96
C ASN A 68 -15.43 8.13 -16.38
N GLN A 69 -14.70 7.53 -17.34
CA GLN A 69 -13.45 8.08 -17.86
C GLN A 69 -13.61 9.37 -18.68
N PHE A 70 -14.83 9.64 -19.17
CA PHE A 70 -15.14 10.80 -20.02
C PHE A 70 -15.89 11.91 -19.26
N LYS A 71 -16.10 11.78 -17.95
CA LYS A 71 -16.80 12.74 -17.11
C LYS A 71 -16.26 14.16 -17.29
N GLY A 72 -14.95 14.34 -17.38
CA GLY A 72 -14.33 15.65 -17.58
C GLY A 72 -14.67 16.30 -18.93
N ILE A 73 -14.94 15.49 -19.97
CA ILE A 73 -15.38 15.99 -21.28
C ILE A 73 -16.85 16.43 -21.20
N PHE A 74 -17.72 15.62 -20.59
CA PHE A 74 -19.15 15.96 -20.46
C PHE A 74 -19.40 17.22 -19.62
N LEU A 75 -18.49 17.53 -18.70
CA LEU A 75 -18.55 18.73 -17.85
C LEU A 75 -17.69 19.90 -18.37
N ASP A 76 -17.21 19.83 -19.62
CA ASP A 76 -16.41 20.88 -20.28
C ASP A 76 -15.13 21.28 -19.51
N TYR A 77 -14.53 20.35 -18.73
CA TYR A 77 -13.24 20.61 -18.07
C TYR A 77 -12.07 20.61 -19.03
N TYR A 78 -12.16 19.84 -20.13
CA TYR A 78 -11.19 19.79 -21.23
C TYR A 78 -11.85 19.29 -22.51
N ASP A 79 -11.30 19.68 -23.65
CA ASP A 79 -11.79 19.26 -24.96
C ASP A 79 -11.48 17.78 -25.23
N PRO A 80 -12.39 17.06 -25.93
CA PRO A 80 -12.14 15.69 -26.31
C PRO A 80 -11.00 15.58 -27.34
N PRO A 81 -10.14 14.58 -27.25
CA PRO A 81 -9.07 14.37 -28.26
C PRO A 81 -9.65 13.97 -29.63
N THR A 82 -10.88 13.50 -29.67
CA THR A 82 -11.63 13.11 -30.85
C THR A 82 -13.13 13.19 -30.54
N THR A 83 -13.94 13.47 -31.57
CA THR A 83 -15.38 13.63 -31.40
C THR A 83 -16.16 12.33 -31.26
N LYS A 84 -15.58 11.18 -31.63
CA LYS A 84 -16.21 9.85 -31.56
C LYS A 84 -15.26 8.81 -31.02
N VAL A 85 -15.74 8.04 -30.03
CA VAL A 85 -14.93 7.02 -29.33
C VAL A 85 -15.66 5.72 -29.19
N VAL A 86 -14.92 4.61 -29.19
CA VAL A 86 -15.40 3.25 -28.91
C VAL A 86 -14.43 2.51 -27.99
N ASN A 87 -14.97 1.72 -27.05
CA ASN A 87 -14.16 0.77 -26.27
C ASN A 87 -14.98 -0.40 -25.68
N SER A 88 -14.27 -1.29 -24.98
CA SER A 88 -14.82 -2.24 -24.02
C SER A 88 -14.31 -1.84 -22.65
N GLN A 89 -15.17 -1.31 -21.77
CA GLN A 89 -14.81 -0.80 -20.45
C GLN A 89 -14.98 -1.86 -19.36
N LYS A 90 -13.95 -2.02 -18.53
CA LYS A 90 -14.02 -2.81 -17.29
C LYS A 90 -14.93 -2.09 -16.28
N CYS A 91 -15.98 -2.77 -15.79
CA CYS A 91 -16.95 -2.21 -14.85
C CYS A 91 -17.13 -3.13 -13.63
N ILE A 92 -17.26 -2.52 -12.45
CA ILE A 92 -17.55 -3.22 -11.18
C ILE A 92 -18.77 -2.60 -10.51
N ARG A 93 -19.79 -3.44 -10.23
CA ARG A 93 -21.06 -3.03 -9.57
C ARG A 93 -21.27 -3.79 -8.27
N ILE A 94 -20.70 -3.29 -7.19
CA ILE A 94 -20.79 -3.86 -5.83
C ILE A 94 -21.12 -2.82 -4.76
N SER A 95 -21.59 -1.64 -5.17
CA SER A 95 -21.84 -0.55 -4.22
C SER A 95 -22.73 0.54 -4.77
N GLY A 96 -23.38 1.31 -3.88
CA GLY A 96 -24.21 2.45 -4.22
C GLY A 96 -25.55 2.03 -4.82
N LYS A 97 -26.02 2.81 -5.81
CA LYS A 97 -27.29 2.59 -6.54
C LYS A 97 -27.27 1.26 -7.32
N HIS A 98 -26.08 0.84 -7.77
CA HIS A 98 -25.85 -0.39 -8.54
C HIS A 98 -25.06 -1.38 -7.70
N ASN A 99 -25.74 -2.18 -6.88
CA ASN A 99 -25.12 -3.18 -6.00
C ASN A 99 -25.66 -4.57 -6.30
N ASP A 100 -24.95 -5.31 -7.16
CA ASP A 100 -25.36 -6.64 -7.62
C ASP A 100 -24.79 -7.78 -6.77
N LEU A 101 -23.96 -7.47 -5.74
CA LEU A 101 -23.17 -8.44 -4.96
C LEU A 101 -24.00 -9.59 -4.36
N ASN A 102 -25.22 -9.32 -3.91
CA ASN A 102 -26.08 -10.34 -3.26
C ASN A 102 -26.84 -11.21 -4.27
N ILE A 103 -26.98 -10.74 -5.51
CA ILE A 103 -27.73 -11.43 -6.58
C ILE A 103 -26.80 -12.34 -7.38
N VAL A 104 -25.52 -11.96 -7.52
CA VAL A 104 -24.50 -12.69 -8.28
C VAL A 104 -24.42 -14.16 -7.89
N GLY A 105 -24.47 -15.04 -8.88
CA GLY A 105 -24.48 -16.49 -8.73
C GLY A 105 -25.83 -17.11 -8.40
N ASN A 106 -26.85 -16.29 -8.09
CA ASN A 106 -28.21 -16.74 -7.83
C ASN A 106 -29.15 -16.51 -9.01
N ASP A 107 -28.79 -15.63 -9.95
CA ASP A 107 -29.50 -15.42 -11.18
C ASP A 107 -28.62 -15.70 -12.41
N THR A 108 -29.17 -15.44 -13.63
CA THR A 108 -28.54 -15.85 -14.89
C THR A 108 -27.66 -14.80 -15.54
N TYR A 109 -27.66 -13.53 -15.10
CA TYR A 109 -27.08 -12.42 -15.85
C TYR A 109 -26.41 -11.31 -15.04
N HIS A 110 -26.51 -11.23 -13.71
CA HIS A 110 -25.78 -10.25 -12.90
C HIS A 110 -24.37 -10.71 -12.56
N HIS A 111 -23.45 -9.75 -12.57
CA HIS A 111 -22.02 -9.96 -12.29
C HIS A 111 -21.46 -8.85 -11.43
N THR A 112 -20.46 -9.17 -10.57
CA THR A 112 -19.69 -8.14 -9.86
C THR A 112 -18.75 -7.39 -10.79
N PHE A 113 -18.15 -8.10 -11.73
CA PHE A 113 -17.34 -7.55 -12.83
C PHE A 113 -17.93 -7.96 -14.17
N PHE A 114 -18.05 -6.98 -15.07
CA PHE A 114 -18.49 -7.21 -16.44
C PHE A 114 -17.82 -6.24 -17.41
N GLU A 115 -17.85 -6.58 -18.70
CA GLU A 115 -17.39 -5.69 -19.75
C GLU A 115 -18.57 -4.90 -20.31
N MET A 116 -18.44 -3.57 -20.36
CA MET A 116 -19.39 -2.69 -20.99
C MET A 116 -18.87 -2.25 -22.35
N LEU A 117 -19.48 -2.71 -23.42
CA LEU A 117 -19.22 -2.21 -24.76
C LEU A 117 -19.88 -0.85 -24.92
N GLY A 118 -19.10 0.18 -25.26
CA GLY A 118 -19.61 1.53 -25.37
C GLY A 118 -19.10 2.26 -26.60
N ASN A 119 -19.93 3.17 -27.09
CA ASN A 119 -19.59 4.18 -28.07
C ASN A 119 -20.08 5.54 -27.60
N TRP A 120 -19.30 6.57 -27.87
CA TRP A 120 -19.55 7.94 -27.40
C TRP A 120 -19.48 8.91 -28.56
N SER A 121 -20.32 9.94 -28.47
CA SER A 121 -20.24 11.11 -29.34
C SER A 121 -20.09 12.38 -28.49
N PHE A 122 -19.04 13.12 -28.77
CA PHE A 122 -18.75 14.39 -28.13
C PHE A 122 -19.08 15.56 -29.07
N GLY A 123 -20.37 15.64 -29.47
CA GLY A 123 -20.88 16.67 -30.35
C GLY A 123 -20.73 16.36 -31.86
N ASP A 124 -20.45 15.13 -32.26
CA ASP A 124 -20.37 14.70 -33.67
C ASP A 124 -21.77 14.29 -34.20
N TYR A 125 -22.41 13.39 -33.49
CA TYR A 125 -23.75 12.90 -33.78
C TYR A 125 -24.62 12.85 -32.52
N PHE A 126 -25.94 12.72 -32.68
CA PHE A 126 -26.85 12.67 -31.55
C PHE A 126 -27.89 11.53 -31.69
N LYS A 127 -29.12 11.70 -31.25
CA LYS A 127 -30.14 10.68 -31.07
C LYS A 127 -30.37 9.79 -32.29
N LYS A 128 -30.54 10.41 -33.46
CA LYS A 128 -30.91 9.69 -34.70
C LYS A 128 -29.86 8.70 -35.12
N GLU A 129 -28.62 9.18 -35.24
CA GLU A 129 -27.51 8.33 -35.63
C GLU A 129 -27.23 7.25 -34.60
N ALA A 130 -27.27 7.60 -33.28
CA ALA A 130 -27.06 6.64 -32.19
C ALA A 130 -28.06 5.47 -32.24
N CYS A 131 -29.36 5.76 -32.42
CA CYS A 131 -30.37 4.73 -32.53
C CYS A 131 -30.21 3.89 -33.84
N CYS A 132 -29.90 4.55 -34.95
CA CYS A 132 -29.66 3.86 -36.20
C CYS A 132 -28.46 2.91 -36.15
N TYR A 133 -27.33 3.37 -35.61
CA TYR A 133 -26.12 2.56 -35.43
C TYR A 133 -26.36 1.33 -34.54
N ALA A 134 -27.08 1.54 -33.43
CA ALA A 134 -27.41 0.45 -32.53
C ALA A 134 -28.32 -0.59 -33.20
N TRP A 135 -29.35 -0.15 -33.92
CA TRP A 135 -30.29 -1.03 -34.61
C TRP A 135 -29.59 -1.81 -35.72
N ASP A 136 -28.79 -1.14 -36.56
CA ASP A 136 -28.05 -1.75 -37.66
C ASP A 136 -27.05 -2.80 -37.18
N LEU A 137 -26.33 -2.51 -36.09
CA LEU A 137 -25.43 -3.48 -35.51
C LEU A 137 -26.16 -4.74 -35.04
N LEU A 138 -27.25 -4.57 -34.29
CA LEU A 138 -27.97 -5.71 -33.73
C LEU A 138 -28.65 -6.54 -34.80
N THR A 139 -29.33 -5.88 -35.75
CA THR A 139 -30.19 -6.58 -36.74
C THR A 139 -29.42 -7.04 -37.97
N LYS A 140 -28.54 -6.19 -38.55
CA LYS A 140 -27.83 -6.48 -39.80
C LYS A 140 -26.49 -7.19 -39.58
N HIS A 141 -25.70 -6.78 -38.57
CA HIS A 141 -24.38 -7.36 -38.32
C HIS A 141 -24.43 -8.60 -37.42
N TYR A 142 -25.19 -8.54 -36.34
CA TYR A 142 -25.36 -9.70 -35.46
C TYR A 142 -26.50 -10.63 -35.87
N GLY A 143 -27.41 -10.15 -36.72
CA GLY A 143 -28.51 -10.96 -37.25
C GLY A 143 -29.59 -11.26 -36.20
N ILE A 144 -29.76 -10.44 -35.19
CA ILE A 144 -30.83 -10.57 -34.19
C ILE A 144 -32.15 -10.20 -34.87
N LYS A 145 -33.17 -11.04 -34.72
CA LYS A 145 -34.48 -10.80 -35.30
C LYS A 145 -35.14 -9.57 -34.68
N GLU A 146 -35.62 -8.68 -35.52
CA GLU A 146 -36.33 -7.46 -35.11
C GLU A 146 -37.53 -7.76 -34.20
N ASP A 147 -38.22 -8.87 -34.48
CA ASP A 147 -39.37 -9.32 -33.69
C ASP A 147 -39.06 -9.62 -32.22
N CYS A 148 -37.78 -9.89 -31.88
CA CYS A 148 -37.35 -10.14 -30.53
C CYS A 148 -36.92 -8.85 -29.78
N LEU A 149 -36.91 -7.70 -30.45
CA LEU A 149 -36.40 -6.44 -29.89
C LEU A 149 -37.54 -5.52 -29.49
N TYR A 150 -37.40 -4.92 -28.29
CA TYR A 150 -38.26 -3.88 -27.75
C TYR A 150 -37.38 -2.67 -27.42
N VAL A 151 -37.91 -1.47 -27.62
CA VAL A 151 -37.21 -0.23 -27.30
C VAL A 151 -38.02 0.61 -26.34
N THR A 152 -37.31 1.32 -25.48
CA THR A 152 -37.95 2.22 -24.51
C THR A 152 -37.58 3.68 -24.80
N TYR A 153 -38.29 4.63 -24.23
CA TYR A 153 -37.94 6.04 -24.28
C TYR A 153 -38.39 6.74 -23.00
N PHE A 154 -37.77 7.87 -22.67
CA PHE A 154 -38.13 8.66 -21.47
C PHE A 154 -39.52 9.26 -21.58
N GLY A 155 -40.40 8.88 -20.68
CA GLY A 155 -41.80 9.31 -20.64
C GLY A 155 -42.05 10.66 -19.98
N GLY A 156 -40.98 11.32 -19.47
CA GLY A 156 -41.07 12.61 -18.77
C GLY A 156 -41.17 12.50 -17.25
N ASN A 157 -41.04 13.65 -16.59
CA ASN A 157 -41.27 13.82 -15.15
C ASN A 157 -41.81 15.24 -14.88
N GLU A 158 -43.06 15.34 -14.52
CA GLU A 158 -43.74 16.63 -14.29
C GLU A 158 -43.20 17.38 -13.08
N GLU A 159 -42.82 16.65 -12.02
CA GLU A 159 -42.31 17.26 -10.77
C GLU A 159 -40.97 17.99 -10.99
N LEU A 160 -40.12 17.44 -11.87
CA LEU A 160 -38.85 18.05 -12.23
C LEU A 160 -38.92 18.94 -13.48
N GLY A 161 -40.12 19.13 -14.07
CA GLY A 161 -40.30 19.88 -15.30
C GLY A 161 -39.67 19.25 -16.55
N LEU A 162 -39.39 17.97 -16.55
CA LEU A 162 -38.75 17.23 -17.65
C LEU A 162 -39.80 16.67 -18.60
N LYS A 163 -39.76 17.11 -19.87
CA LYS A 163 -40.70 16.66 -20.90
C LYS A 163 -40.38 15.23 -21.38
N PRO A 164 -41.39 14.50 -21.87
CA PRO A 164 -41.19 13.22 -22.56
C PRO A 164 -40.28 13.37 -23.79
N ASP A 165 -39.41 12.41 -24.04
CA ASP A 165 -38.54 12.41 -25.23
C ASP A 165 -39.23 11.82 -26.45
N LEU A 166 -40.19 12.61 -26.98
CA LEU A 166 -40.96 12.23 -28.17
C LEU A 166 -40.10 12.18 -29.43
N GLU A 167 -39.01 12.93 -29.49
CA GLU A 167 -38.02 12.83 -30.59
C GLU A 167 -37.44 11.44 -30.70
N CYS A 168 -36.98 10.87 -29.59
CA CYS A 168 -36.45 9.51 -29.52
C CYS A 168 -37.49 8.47 -29.95
N LYS A 169 -38.75 8.62 -29.49
CA LYS A 169 -39.88 7.80 -29.93
C LYS A 169 -40.07 7.82 -31.46
N ASP A 170 -40.09 9.03 -32.03
CA ASP A 170 -40.32 9.21 -33.46
C ASP A 170 -39.15 8.66 -34.32
N ILE A 171 -37.92 8.76 -33.79
CA ILE A 171 -36.74 8.13 -34.39
C ILE A 171 -36.94 6.61 -34.50
N TRP A 172 -37.32 5.95 -33.39
CA TRP A 172 -37.53 4.50 -33.40
C TRP A 172 -38.64 4.07 -34.37
N LEU A 173 -39.74 4.82 -34.44
CA LEU A 173 -40.77 4.55 -35.39
C LEU A 173 -40.30 4.76 -36.84
N SER A 174 -39.46 5.76 -37.11
CA SER A 174 -38.87 6.00 -38.43
C SER A 174 -37.87 4.94 -38.87
N ILE A 175 -37.18 4.28 -37.92
CA ILE A 175 -36.31 3.12 -38.19
C ILE A 175 -37.12 1.88 -38.61
N GLY A 176 -38.40 1.83 -38.22
CA GLY A 176 -39.30 0.71 -38.56
C GLY A 176 -39.71 -0.13 -37.35
N VAL A 177 -39.37 0.23 -36.16
CA VAL A 177 -39.81 -0.49 -34.96
C VAL A 177 -41.31 -0.34 -34.78
N SER A 178 -42.01 -1.45 -34.54
CA SER A 178 -43.48 -1.45 -34.40
C SER A 178 -43.91 -0.62 -33.19
N LYS A 179 -44.98 0.17 -33.32
CA LYS A 179 -45.49 1.11 -32.32
C LYS A 179 -45.72 0.44 -30.93
N ASP A 180 -46.19 -0.78 -30.93
CA ASP A 180 -46.46 -1.57 -29.73
C ASP A 180 -45.22 -2.08 -29.02
N LYS A 181 -44.04 -1.91 -29.63
CA LYS A 181 -42.71 -2.24 -29.08
C LYS A 181 -41.88 -1.01 -28.74
N VAL A 182 -42.41 0.22 -28.85
CA VAL A 182 -41.78 1.49 -28.45
C VAL A 182 -42.48 2.00 -27.20
N LEU A 183 -41.85 1.82 -26.03
CA LEU A 183 -42.53 1.94 -24.73
C LEU A 183 -42.00 3.10 -23.90
N PRO A 184 -42.88 3.91 -23.25
CA PRO A 184 -42.45 4.98 -22.33
C PRO A 184 -42.16 4.43 -20.94
N PHE A 185 -41.07 4.92 -20.32
CA PHE A 185 -40.76 4.69 -18.91
C PHE A 185 -40.31 5.99 -18.23
N GLY A 186 -40.31 5.98 -16.89
CA GLY A 186 -40.00 7.16 -16.06
C GLY A 186 -38.53 7.32 -15.74
N MET A 187 -38.29 8.15 -14.70
CA MET A 187 -36.94 8.47 -14.21
C MET A 187 -36.11 7.25 -13.79
N GLN A 188 -36.75 6.21 -13.29
CA GLN A 188 -36.06 5.04 -12.78
C GLN A 188 -35.37 4.23 -13.90
N ASP A 189 -36.03 4.12 -15.07
CA ASP A 189 -35.57 3.26 -16.15
C ASP A 189 -34.98 4.06 -17.31
N ASN A 190 -35.62 5.18 -17.71
CA ASN A 190 -35.24 5.93 -18.91
C ASN A 190 -34.69 7.34 -18.66
N PHE A 191 -34.18 7.64 -17.45
CA PHE A 191 -33.37 8.82 -17.16
C PHE A 191 -32.11 8.41 -16.42
N TRP A 192 -31.01 8.44 -17.15
CA TRP A 192 -29.73 7.98 -16.56
C TRP A 192 -29.02 9.10 -15.79
N GLU A 193 -28.45 8.75 -14.64
CA GLU A 193 -27.70 9.64 -13.75
C GLU A 193 -26.42 8.95 -13.30
N MET A 194 -25.30 9.64 -13.38
CA MET A 194 -24.01 9.10 -12.99
C MET A 194 -23.92 8.81 -11.49
N GLY A 195 -24.58 9.63 -10.67
CA GLY A 195 -24.57 9.52 -9.21
C GLY A 195 -25.43 10.60 -8.55
N ILE A 196 -25.01 11.06 -7.37
CA ILE A 196 -25.69 12.14 -6.64
C ILE A 196 -25.55 13.47 -7.39
N SER A 197 -24.44 13.68 -8.10
CA SER A 197 -24.16 14.84 -8.95
C SER A 197 -23.35 14.42 -10.16
N GLY A 198 -23.47 15.18 -11.25
CA GLY A 198 -22.75 14.94 -12.51
C GLY A 198 -23.64 14.88 -13.73
N PRO A 199 -23.08 14.49 -14.89
CA PRO A 199 -23.83 14.42 -16.15
C PRO A 199 -25.02 13.49 -16.05
N CYS A 200 -26.14 13.89 -16.67
CA CYS A 200 -27.35 13.09 -16.71
C CYS A 200 -28.19 13.42 -17.98
N GLY A 201 -29.16 12.57 -18.27
CA GLY A 201 -30.07 12.80 -19.40
C GLY A 201 -31.05 11.67 -19.65
N PRO A 202 -32.05 11.91 -20.52
CA PRO A 202 -32.97 10.87 -20.96
C PRO A 202 -32.21 9.77 -21.69
N CYS A 203 -32.68 8.54 -21.57
CA CYS A 203 -32.08 7.41 -22.27
C CYS A 203 -33.14 6.55 -22.92
N THR A 204 -32.67 5.71 -23.84
CA THR A 204 -33.44 4.66 -24.49
C THR A 204 -32.74 3.33 -24.29
N GLU A 205 -33.51 2.29 -24.00
CA GLU A 205 -32.99 0.95 -23.79
C GLU A 205 -33.46 0.04 -24.92
N ILE A 206 -32.62 -0.89 -25.33
CA ILE A 206 -32.98 -1.98 -26.24
C ILE A 206 -33.03 -3.26 -25.42
N HIS A 207 -34.21 -3.88 -25.37
CA HIS A 207 -34.47 -5.13 -24.67
C HIS A 207 -34.60 -6.29 -25.65
N VAL A 208 -34.24 -7.47 -25.21
CA VAL A 208 -34.33 -8.70 -26.01
C VAL A 208 -35.25 -9.70 -25.34
N ASP A 209 -36.18 -10.21 -26.11
CA ASP A 209 -37.05 -11.34 -25.76
C ASP A 209 -36.41 -12.67 -26.11
N HIS A 210 -36.03 -13.43 -25.09
CA HIS A 210 -35.47 -14.77 -25.23
C HIS A 210 -36.53 -15.88 -25.32
N THR A 211 -37.81 -15.53 -25.10
CA THR A 211 -38.89 -16.55 -25.05
C THR A 211 -39.17 -17.18 -26.40
N LYS A 212 -38.83 -16.50 -27.51
CA LYS A 212 -39.14 -16.89 -28.89
C LYS A 212 -40.66 -17.08 -29.12
N GLN A 213 -41.50 -16.46 -28.28
CA GLN A 213 -42.96 -16.48 -28.44
C GLN A 213 -43.41 -15.42 -29.44
N ILE A 214 -44.48 -15.73 -30.18
CA ILE A 214 -45.09 -14.82 -31.17
C ILE A 214 -45.91 -13.71 -30.46
N ALA A 215 -46.30 -13.94 -29.21
CA ALA A 215 -47.09 -12.97 -28.41
C ALA A 215 -46.26 -11.75 -28.03
N ASN A 216 -46.90 -10.58 -28.11
CA ASN A 216 -46.28 -9.31 -27.70
C ASN A 216 -45.97 -9.30 -26.17
N GLN A 217 -44.71 -9.05 -25.81
CA GLN A 217 -44.20 -9.07 -24.44
C GLN A 217 -44.09 -7.66 -23.82
N SER A 218 -44.60 -6.61 -24.43
CA SER A 218 -44.46 -5.21 -24.03
C SER A 218 -44.78 -4.97 -22.53
N MET A 219 -45.79 -5.64 -22.01
CA MET A 219 -46.23 -5.51 -20.61
C MET A 219 -45.24 -6.10 -19.59
N ARG A 220 -44.27 -6.89 -20.04
CA ARG A 220 -43.28 -7.58 -19.20
C ARG A 220 -41.94 -6.83 -19.16
N ILE A 221 -41.72 -5.84 -20.05
CA ILE A 221 -40.48 -5.05 -20.10
C ILE A 221 -40.31 -4.29 -18.78
N ASN A 222 -39.11 -4.25 -18.25
CA ASN A 222 -38.73 -3.64 -16.97
C ASN A 222 -39.54 -4.15 -15.74
N LYS A 223 -39.99 -5.43 -15.77
CA LYS A 223 -40.67 -6.11 -14.65
C LYS A 223 -39.84 -7.19 -13.98
N GLY A 224 -38.53 -7.26 -14.25
CA GLY A 224 -37.59 -8.22 -13.60
C GLY A 224 -37.66 -9.65 -14.14
N TYR A 225 -38.23 -9.88 -15.30
CA TYR A 225 -38.24 -11.20 -15.94
C TYR A 225 -36.87 -11.52 -16.53
N THR A 226 -36.34 -12.70 -16.25
CA THR A 226 -35.01 -13.15 -16.71
C THR A 226 -34.96 -13.51 -18.21
N ASP A 227 -36.13 -13.74 -18.82
CA ASP A 227 -36.31 -14.03 -20.24
C ASP A 227 -36.58 -12.78 -21.11
N LEU A 228 -36.60 -11.60 -20.49
CA LEU A 228 -36.71 -10.28 -21.14
C LEU A 228 -35.64 -9.36 -20.54
N THR A 229 -34.51 -9.27 -21.19
CA THR A 229 -33.36 -8.57 -20.60
C THR A 229 -33.02 -7.30 -21.36
N GLU A 230 -32.72 -6.22 -20.62
CA GLU A 230 -32.04 -5.06 -21.17
C GLU A 230 -30.69 -5.49 -21.74
N LEU A 231 -30.43 -5.16 -23.00
CA LEU A 231 -29.18 -5.46 -23.70
C LEU A 231 -28.30 -4.21 -23.82
N TRP A 232 -28.88 -3.08 -24.22
CA TRP A 232 -28.16 -1.86 -24.54
C TRP A 232 -28.89 -0.63 -24.00
N ASN A 233 -28.20 0.24 -23.31
CA ASN A 233 -28.68 1.55 -22.88
C ASN A 233 -27.97 2.66 -23.68
N ILE A 234 -28.71 3.58 -24.26
CA ILE A 234 -28.23 4.70 -25.05
C ILE A 234 -28.69 5.98 -24.35
N VAL A 235 -27.74 6.73 -23.80
CA VAL A 235 -27.99 7.91 -22.99
C VAL A 235 -27.73 9.17 -23.82
N PHE A 236 -28.66 10.11 -23.77
CA PHE A 236 -28.56 11.44 -24.39
C PHE A 236 -28.22 12.45 -23.31
N ILE A 237 -26.90 12.65 -23.07
CA ILE A 237 -26.40 13.55 -22.03
C ILE A 237 -26.67 14.98 -22.46
N GLN A 238 -27.61 15.63 -21.75
CA GLN A 238 -28.08 17.00 -22.02
C GLN A 238 -28.08 17.88 -20.76
N TYR A 239 -27.94 17.26 -19.59
CA TYR A 239 -28.06 17.95 -18.31
C TYR A 239 -26.93 17.59 -17.36
N GLU A 240 -26.73 18.43 -16.37
CA GLU A 240 -25.93 18.17 -15.18
C GLU A 240 -26.83 18.23 -13.94
N ARG A 241 -26.73 17.22 -13.07
CA ARG A 241 -27.30 17.26 -11.72
C ARG A 241 -26.27 17.88 -10.78
N LEU A 242 -26.63 18.97 -10.14
CA LEU A 242 -25.83 19.66 -9.15
C LEU A 242 -25.93 18.98 -7.76
N THR A 243 -25.07 19.36 -6.84
CA THR A 243 -25.02 18.80 -5.46
C THR A 243 -26.27 19.09 -4.63
N ASP A 244 -27.02 20.15 -4.97
CA ASP A 244 -28.30 20.49 -4.38
C ASP A 244 -29.49 19.74 -5.01
N SER A 245 -29.22 18.78 -5.90
CA SER A 245 -30.17 17.97 -6.66
C SER A 245 -30.89 18.72 -7.80
N THR A 246 -30.55 19.96 -8.09
CA THR A 246 -31.08 20.67 -9.26
C THR A 246 -30.51 20.10 -10.56
N ILE A 247 -31.30 20.12 -11.63
CA ILE A 247 -30.91 19.68 -12.97
C ILE A 247 -30.81 20.89 -13.87
N VAL A 248 -29.60 21.13 -14.42
CA VAL A 248 -29.33 22.27 -15.32
C VAL A 248 -28.92 21.76 -16.71
N PRO A 249 -29.30 22.46 -17.80
CA PRO A 249 -28.88 22.03 -19.14
C PRO A 249 -27.37 22.26 -19.34
N LEU A 250 -26.71 21.30 -20.03
CA LEU A 250 -25.34 21.47 -20.50
C LEU A 250 -25.28 22.38 -21.73
N SER A 251 -24.11 22.96 -21.98
CA SER A 251 -23.85 23.82 -23.17
C SER A 251 -23.84 23.01 -24.48
N LYS A 252 -23.46 21.73 -24.42
CA LYS A 252 -23.37 20.79 -25.53
C LYS A 252 -24.17 19.54 -25.25
N GLN A 253 -24.48 18.79 -26.31
CA GLN A 253 -25.20 17.53 -26.26
C GLN A 253 -24.26 16.38 -26.61
N TYR A 254 -24.34 15.30 -25.86
CA TYR A 254 -23.45 14.17 -26.00
C TYR A 254 -24.23 12.86 -26.03
N VAL A 255 -23.62 11.82 -26.62
CA VAL A 255 -24.12 10.45 -26.56
C VAL A 255 -23.17 9.61 -25.73
N ASP A 256 -23.74 8.90 -24.75
CA ASP A 256 -23.11 7.82 -24.00
C ASP A 256 -23.87 6.53 -24.23
N THR A 257 -23.19 5.44 -24.49
CA THR A 257 -23.85 4.15 -24.62
C THR A 257 -23.17 3.07 -23.80
N GLY A 258 -23.96 2.12 -23.31
CA GLY A 258 -23.46 0.98 -22.56
C GLY A 258 -24.24 -0.29 -22.86
N MET A 259 -23.56 -1.26 -23.51
CA MET A 259 -24.10 -2.59 -23.79
C MET A 259 -23.40 -3.65 -22.95
N GLY A 260 -24.17 -4.47 -22.24
CA GLY A 260 -23.63 -5.57 -21.45
C GLY A 260 -23.03 -6.66 -22.34
N PHE A 261 -21.70 -6.78 -22.33
CA PHE A 261 -20.99 -7.72 -23.21
C PHE A 261 -21.38 -9.17 -22.92
N GLU A 262 -21.41 -9.59 -21.66
CA GLU A 262 -21.77 -10.93 -21.25
C GLU A 262 -23.20 -11.29 -21.67
N ARG A 263 -24.13 -10.32 -21.60
CA ARG A 263 -25.51 -10.48 -22.09
C ARG A 263 -25.55 -10.68 -23.62
N LEU A 264 -24.81 -9.86 -24.37
CA LEU A 264 -24.71 -9.98 -25.83
C LEU A 264 -24.13 -11.33 -26.23
N VAL A 265 -23.07 -11.80 -25.55
CA VAL A 265 -22.45 -13.10 -25.82
C VAL A 265 -23.43 -14.25 -25.57
N SER A 266 -24.16 -14.21 -24.42
CA SER A 266 -25.13 -15.27 -24.13
C SER A 266 -26.24 -15.33 -25.16
N LEU A 267 -26.71 -14.18 -25.65
CA LEU A 267 -27.71 -14.09 -26.72
C LEU A 267 -27.21 -14.71 -28.03
N LEU A 268 -26.02 -14.29 -28.51
CA LEU A 268 -25.46 -14.74 -29.78
C LEU A 268 -24.95 -16.18 -29.73
N GLN A 269 -24.61 -16.70 -28.56
CA GLN A 269 -24.29 -18.11 -28.35
C GLN A 269 -25.54 -18.97 -28.04
N GLU A 270 -26.73 -18.35 -28.01
CA GLU A 270 -28.01 -19.01 -27.67
C GLU A 270 -27.97 -19.76 -26.33
N LYS A 271 -27.39 -19.11 -25.32
CA LYS A 271 -27.29 -19.62 -23.95
C LYS A 271 -28.39 -19.01 -23.07
N LYS A 272 -28.84 -19.79 -22.07
CA LYS A 272 -29.87 -19.34 -21.14
C LYS A 272 -29.27 -18.50 -20.00
N SER A 273 -27.98 -18.61 -19.79
CA SER A 273 -27.26 -17.90 -18.75
C SER A 273 -25.92 -17.40 -19.29
N ASN A 274 -25.48 -16.23 -18.83
CA ASN A 274 -24.16 -15.71 -19.11
C ASN A 274 -23.06 -16.68 -18.66
N TYR A 275 -23.30 -17.43 -17.56
CA TYR A 275 -22.39 -18.44 -17.02
C TYR A 275 -22.17 -19.64 -17.94
N ASP A 276 -23.08 -19.91 -18.89
CA ASP A 276 -22.96 -21.02 -19.86
C ASP A 276 -22.15 -20.67 -21.11
N THR A 277 -21.67 -19.43 -21.18
CA THR A 277 -20.89 -18.92 -22.32
C THR A 277 -19.41 -19.30 -22.23
N ASP A 278 -18.69 -19.10 -23.34
CA ASP A 278 -17.24 -19.30 -23.40
C ASP A 278 -16.43 -18.29 -22.55
N ILE A 279 -17.08 -17.29 -21.96
CA ILE A 279 -16.47 -16.37 -20.99
C ILE A 279 -16.19 -17.08 -19.66
N PHE A 280 -17.14 -17.91 -19.17
CA PHE A 280 -17.07 -18.57 -17.87
C PHE A 280 -16.59 -20.01 -17.93
N GLN A 281 -16.82 -20.70 -19.04
CA GLN A 281 -16.46 -22.12 -19.20
C GLN A 281 -14.98 -22.44 -18.93
N PRO A 282 -13.99 -21.60 -19.34
CA PRO A 282 -12.59 -21.84 -18.97
C PRO A 282 -12.35 -21.81 -17.47
N LEU A 283 -13.03 -20.91 -16.74
CA LEU A 283 -12.92 -20.77 -15.29
C LEU A 283 -13.54 -21.98 -14.58
N PHE A 284 -14.68 -22.47 -15.04
CA PHE A 284 -15.31 -23.66 -14.47
C PHE A 284 -14.43 -24.91 -14.67
N LYS A 285 -13.82 -25.06 -15.84
CA LYS A 285 -12.85 -26.14 -16.09
C LYS A 285 -11.62 -26.02 -15.18
N ALA A 286 -11.13 -24.80 -14.91
CA ALA A 286 -10.03 -24.57 -13.98
C ALA A 286 -10.42 -24.97 -12.55
N ILE A 287 -11.61 -24.57 -12.08
CA ILE A 287 -12.14 -24.97 -10.76
C ILE A 287 -12.24 -26.49 -10.67
N GLN A 288 -12.91 -27.13 -11.64
CA GLN A 288 -13.11 -28.58 -11.69
C GLN A 288 -11.78 -29.35 -11.64
N LYS A 289 -10.83 -28.95 -12.49
CA LYS A 289 -9.52 -29.59 -12.59
C LYS A 289 -8.71 -29.44 -11.28
N PHE A 290 -8.66 -28.23 -10.72
CA PHE A 290 -7.87 -27.94 -9.52
C PHE A 290 -8.48 -28.53 -8.25
N ALA A 291 -9.79 -28.40 -8.07
CA ALA A 291 -10.50 -28.92 -6.91
C ALA A 291 -10.88 -30.41 -7.03
N LYS A 292 -10.80 -31.00 -8.23
CA LYS A 292 -11.23 -32.40 -8.51
C LYS A 292 -12.70 -32.64 -8.12
N THR A 293 -13.58 -31.70 -8.42
CA THR A 293 -15.00 -31.71 -8.08
C THR A 293 -15.85 -32.14 -9.27
N PRO A 294 -17.12 -32.53 -9.08
CA PRO A 294 -18.07 -32.76 -10.17
C PRO A 294 -18.19 -31.54 -11.07
N GLU A 295 -18.54 -31.77 -12.31
CA GLU A 295 -18.76 -30.74 -13.33
C GLU A 295 -19.93 -29.83 -12.99
N TYR A 296 -19.85 -28.56 -13.37
CA TYR A 296 -20.93 -27.58 -13.30
C TYR A 296 -22.14 -28.04 -14.15
N LYS A 297 -23.33 -28.07 -13.53
CA LYS A 297 -24.57 -28.59 -14.15
C LYS A 297 -25.55 -27.51 -14.60
N GLY A 298 -25.32 -26.25 -14.27
CA GLY A 298 -26.18 -25.12 -14.60
C GLY A 298 -27.46 -25.03 -13.76
N GLN A 299 -27.48 -25.59 -12.56
CA GLN A 299 -28.65 -25.58 -11.69
C GLN A 299 -28.75 -24.25 -10.91
N PHE A 300 -29.89 -23.56 -11.04
CA PHE A 300 -30.21 -22.35 -10.26
C PHE A 300 -31.20 -22.67 -9.12
N HIS A 301 -32.06 -23.66 -9.34
CA HIS A 301 -32.99 -24.19 -8.35
C HIS A 301 -32.61 -25.63 -8.01
N ASN A 302 -32.82 -26.06 -6.79
CA ASN A 302 -32.45 -27.41 -6.28
C ASN A 302 -30.93 -27.66 -6.22
N ASP A 303 -30.10 -26.62 -6.02
CA ASP A 303 -28.67 -26.74 -5.74
C ASP A 303 -28.45 -26.94 -4.23
N GLU A 304 -28.90 -28.09 -3.70
CA GLU A 304 -28.80 -28.41 -2.25
C GLU A 304 -27.34 -28.40 -1.75
N SER A 305 -26.41 -28.83 -2.60
CA SER A 305 -24.98 -28.85 -2.29
C SER A 305 -24.32 -27.48 -2.36
N LYS A 306 -24.98 -26.47 -2.91
CA LYS A 306 -24.45 -25.14 -3.26
C LYS A 306 -23.22 -25.20 -4.17
N LEU A 307 -23.05 -26.29 -4.91
CA LEU A 307 -21.90 -26.51 -5.77
C LEU A 307 -21.97 -25.60 -7.02
N ASP A 308 -23.12 -25.61 -7.70
CA ASP A 308 -23.30 -24.82 -8.93
C ASP A 308 -23.31 -23.32 -8.64
N SER A 309 -23.96 -22.87 -7.57
CA SER A 309 -23.87 -21.48 -7.12
C SER A 309 -22.42 -21.12 -6.70
N GLY A 310 -21.71 -22.04 -6.04
CA GLY A 310 -20.29 -21.89 -5.72
C GLY A 310 -19.41 -21.68 -6.96
N TYR A 311 -19.64 -22.47 -8.02
CA TYR A 311 -18.95 -22.29 -9.32
C TYR A 311 -19.15 -20.88 -9.88
N ARG A 312 -20.42 -20.42 -9.93
CA ARG A 312 -20.78 -19.11 -10.48
C ARG A 312 -20.17 -17.97 -9.67
N ILE A 313 -20.34 -18.00 -8.34
CA ILE A 313 -19.81 -16.95 -7.45
C ILE A 313 -18.30 -16.91 -7.51
N LEU A 314 -17.63 -18.08 -7.45
CA LEU A 314 -16.17 -18.14 -7.43
C LEU A 314 -15.56 -17.67 -8.76
N ALA A 315 -16.15 -18.07 -9.90
CA ALA A 315 -15.70 -17.61 -11.21
C ALA A 315 -15.92 -16.11 -11.40
N ASP A 316 -17.09 -15.58 -11.03
CA ASP A 316 -17.39 -14.15 -11.09
C ASP A 316 -16.43 -13.33 -10.18
N HIS A 317 -16.31 -13.74 -8.92
CA HIS A 317 -15.46 -13.03 -7.97
C HIS A 317 -13.97 -13.11 -8.36
N SER A 318 -13.50 -14.22 -8.93
CA SER A 318 -12.12 -14.32 -9.41
C SER A 318 -11.81 -13.34 -10.55
N ARG A 319 -12.77 -13.11 -11.48
CA ARG A 319 -12.64 -12.07 -12.52
C ARG A 319 -12.52 -10.69 -11.86
N MET A 320 -13.46 -10.35 -10.98
CA MET A 320 -13.48 -9.07 -10.27
C MET A 320 -12.19 -8.82 -9.48
N ILE A 321 -11.77 -9.78 -8.67
CA ILE A 321 -10.58 -9.67 -7.82
C ILE A 321 -9.32 -9.49 -8.67
N THR A 322 -9.14 -10.33 -9.69
CA THR A 322 -7.95 -10.29 -10.55
C THR A 322 -7.86 -8.95 -11.27
N VAL A 323 -8.96 -8.45 -11.81
CA VAL A 323 -9.01 -7.16 -12.50
C VAL A 323 -8.74 -6.00 -11.53
N ALA A 324 -9.41 -5.97 -10.38
CA ALA A 324 -9.23 -4.89 -9.40
C ALA A 324 -7.78 -4.79 -8.88
N LEU A 325 -7.17 -5.95 -8.56
CA LEU A 325 -5.78 -6.00 -8.10
C LEU A 325 -4.77 -5.65 -9.20
N ALA A 326 -5.03 -6.08 -10.44
CA ALA A 326 -4.18 -5.75 -11.59
C ALA A 326 -4.23 -4.24 -11.92
N ASP A 327 -5.38 -3.61 -11.77
CA ASP A 327 -5.59 -2.16 -11.92
C ASP A 327 -5.05 -1.33 -10.74
N GLY A 328 -4.41 -1.97 -9.76
CA GLY A 328 -3.70 -1.30 -8.67
C GLY A 328 -4.51 -1.10 -7.38
N MET A 329 -5.73 -1.61 -7.29
CA MET A 329 -6.49 -1.55 -6.05
C MET A 329 -5.85 -2.45 -4.98
N ILE A 330 -5.86 -2.02 -3.72
CA ILE A 330 -5.33 -2.78 -2.59
C ILE A 330 -6.40 -3.09 -1.54
N PRO A 331 -6.41 -4.33 -1.00
CA PRO A 331 -7.42 -4.75 -0.03
C PRO A 331 -7.41 -3.93 1.28
N GLU A 332 -6.26 -3.34 1.66
CA GLU A 332 -6.14 -2.50 2.84
C GLU A 332 -6.90 -1.19 2.73
N GLU A 333 -7.08 -0.67 1.53
CA GLU A 333 -7.79 0.59 1.27
C GLU A 333 -9.24 0.37 0.85
N SER A 334 -9.58 -0.85 0.42
CA SER A 334 -10.93 -1.23 0.02
C SER A 334 -11.49 -2.39 0.83
N ASN A 335 -12.23 -2.08 1.89
CA ASN A 335 -12.91 -3.10 2.70
C ASN A 335 -13.84 -3.98 1.86
N LYS A 336 -14.48 -3.44 0.81
CA LYS A 336 -15.36 -4.21 -0.08
C LYS A 336 -14.58 -5.24 -0.87
N LEU A 337 -13.44 -4.86 -1.47
CA LEU A 337 -12.57 -5.80 -2.16
C LEU A 337 -12.09 -6.91 -1.23
N ARG A 338 -11.65 -6.55 -0.02
CA ARG A 338 -11.20 -7.53 1.00
C ARG A 338 -12.30 -8.53 1.36
N LYS A 339 -13.55 -8.06 1.54
CA LYS A 339 -14.70 -8.95 1.81
C LYS A 339 -14.92 -9.96 0.69
N ILE A 340 -14.84 -9.53 -0.55
CA ILE A 340 -15.04 -10.40 -1.72
C ILE A 340 -13.90 -11.41 -1.86
N ILE A 341 -12.65 -11.00 -1.63
CA ILE A 341 -11.51 -11.92 -1.59
C ILE A 341 -11.73 -13.02 -0.54
N ARG A 342 -12.10 -12.64 0.69
CA ARG A 342 -12.36 -13.58 1.78
C ARG A 342 -13.55 -14.48 1.50
N LYS A 343 -14.62 -13.96 0.87
CA LYS A 343 -15.78 -14.78 0.45
C LYS A 343 -15.38 -15.81 -0.60
N ALA A 344 -14.55 -15.43 -1.56
CA ALA A 344 -14.05 -16.36 -2.57
C ALA A 344 -13.15 -17.45 -1.96
N ILE A 345 -12.26 -17.09 -1.02
CA ILE A 345 -11.43 -18.04 -0.27
C ILE A 345 -12.32 -19.00 0.55
N ASP A 346 -13.33 -18.49 1.26
CA ASP A 346 -14.27 -19.29 2.07
C ASP A 346 -15.05 -20.31 1.22
N ILE A 347 -15.52 -19.89 0.04
CA ILE A 347 -16.19 -20.80 -0.92
C ILE A 347 -15.19 -21.87 -1.40
N GLY A 348 -13.96 -21.51 -1.71
CA GLY A 348 -12.91 -22.45 -2.08
C GLY A 348 -12.68 -23.52 -1.01
N GLU A 349 -12.57 -23.11 0.24
CA GLU A 349 -12.32 -24.01 1.37
C GLU A 349 -13.55 -24.81 1.80
N ASN A 350 -14.73 -24.20 1.87
CA ASN A 350 -15.94 -24.82 2.43
C ASN A 350 -16.78 -25.56 1.40
N THR A 351 -16.92 -25.04 0.16
CA THR A 351 -17.69 -25.69 -0.92
C THR A 351 -16.82 -26.65 -1.72
N PHE A 352 -15.67 -26.19 -2.16
CA PHE A 352 -14.76 -26.99 -3.02
C PHE A 352 -13.71 -27.79 -2.25
N LYS A 353 -13.61 -27.63 -0.92
CA LYS A 353 -12.65 -28.31 -0.03
C LYS A 353 -11.19 -28.12 -0.51
N LYS A 354 -10.87 -26.97 -1.11
CA LYS A 354 -9.59 -26.71 -1.72
C LYS A 354 -9.05 -25.34 -1.35
N GLN A 355 -7.83 -25.30 -0.82
CA GLN A 355 -7.07 -24.05 -0.59
C GLN A 355 -6.33 -23.63 -1.87
N GLY A 356 -6.06 -22.31 -2.02
CA GLY A 356 -5.31 -21.77 -3.15
C GLY A 356 -6.10 -21.73 -4.48
N ILE A 357 -7.41 -21.99 -4.47
CA ILE A 357 -8.21 -22.02 -5.69
C ILE A 357 -8.30 -20.64 -6.34
N LEU A 358 -8.35 -19.57 -5.55
CA LEU A 358 -8.38 -18.20 -6.07
C LEU A 358 -7.07 -17.83 -6.78
N LEU A 359 -5.95 -18.34 -6.27
CA LEU A 359 -4.65 -18.16 -6.90
C LEU A 359 -4.62 -18.81 -8.30
N GLU A 360 -5.10 -20.06 -8.40
CA GLU A 360 -5.20 -20.77 -9.70
C GLU A 360 -6.13 -20.05 -10.67
N LEU A 361 -7.28 -19.56 -10.19
CA LEU A 361 -8.23 -18.83 -11.02
C LEU A 361 -7.67 -17.51 -11.54
N SER A 362 -6.75 -16.85 -10.83
CA SER A 362 -6.10 -15.62 -11.30
C SER A 362 -5.32 -15.86 -12.61
N TYR A 363 -4.70 -17.04 -12.77
CA TYR A 363 -4.07 -17.45 -14.04
C TYR A 363 -5.11 -17.60 -15.17
N ALA A 364 -6.22 -18.30 -14.89
CA ALA A 364 -7.26 -18.54 -15.87
C ALA A 364 -7.94 -17.23 -16.33
N VAL A 365 -8.12 -16.26 -15.42
CA VAL A 365 -8.63 -14.92 -15.74
C VAL A 365 -7.62 -14.14 -16.59
N ALA A 366 -6.34 -14.15 -16.24
CA ALA A 366 -5.30 -13.46 -17.00
C ALA A 366 -5.12 -14.10 -18.41
N ASP A 367 -5.29 -15.40 -18.55
CA ASP A 367 -5.27 -16.09 -19.84
C ASP A 367 -6.47 -15.71 -20.72
N SER A 368 -7.67 -15.62 -20.12
CA SER A 368 -8.90 -15.36 -20.88
C SER A 368 -9.11 -13.88 -21.26
N LEU A 369 -8.63 -12.93 -20.44
CA LEU A 369 -8.85 -11.49 -20.63
C LEU A 369 -7.59 -10.71 -20.97
N GLY A 370 -6.41 -11.30 -20.85
CA GLY A 370 -5.13 -10.61 -20.98
C GLY A 370 -4.79 -10.12 -22.38
N ASP A 371 -5.45 -10.62 -23.41
CA ASP A 371 -5.32 -10.10 -24.78
C ASP A 371 -6.06 -8.76 -24.98
N VAL A 372 -7.08 -8.50 -24.18
CA VAL A 372 -7.87 -7.25 -24.20
C VAL A 372 -7.33 -6.27 -23.17
N TYR A 373 -6.93 -6.79 -22.01
CA TYR A 373 -6.42 -6.04 -20.86
C TYR A 373 -5.02 -6.54 -20.48
N PRO A 374 -3.96 -6.06 -21.15
CA PRO A 374 -2.59 -6.57 -20.98
C PRO A 374 -2.05 -6.44 -19.56
N GLU A 375 -2.56 -5.49 -18.77
CA GLU A 375 -2.22 -5.30 -17.36
C GLU A 375 -2.49 -6.54 -16.49
N LEU A 376 -3.43 -7.40 -16.89
CA LEU A 376 -3.71 -8.66 -16.19
C LEU A 376 -2.53 -9.62 -16.26
N GLN A 377 -1.86 -9.70 -17.42
CA GLN A 377 -0.66 -10.53 -17.60
C GLN A 377 0.57 -9.88 -16.97
N THR A 378 0.75 -8.57 -17.20
CA THR A 378 1.91 -7.82 -16.70
C THR A 378 1.97 -7.82 -15.17
N ASN A 379 0.82 -7.67 -14.50
CA ASN A 379 0.71 -7.56 -13.05
C ASN A 379 0.36 -8.89 -12.36
N LEU A 380 0.30 -10.02 -13.08
CA LEU A 380 -0.18 -11.29 -12.54
C LEU A 380 0.57 -11.73 -11.28
N LYS A 381 1.90 -11.67 -11.27
CA LYS A 381 2.72 -12.03 -10.10
C LYS A 381 2.38 -11.18 -8.88
N LYS A 382 2.14 -9.90 -9.09
CA LYS A 382 1.71 -8.95 -8.06
C LYS A 382 0.33 -9.32 -7.51
N VAL A 383 -0.63 -9.61 -8.39
CA VAL A 383 -1.98 -10.07 -8.02
C VAL A 383 -1.89 -11.32 -7.14
N GLN A 384 -1.13 -12.30 -7.56
CA GLN A 384 -0.93 -13.55 -6.83
C GLN A 384 -0.34 -13.33 -5.43
N LYS A 385 0.67 -12.46 -5.33
CA LYS A 385 1.30 -12.14 -4.05
C LYS A 385 0.32 -11.50 -3.05
N ILE A 386 -0.57 -10.65 -3.55
CA ILE A 386 -1.62 -10.03 -2.72
C ILE A 386 -2.65 -11.08 -2.28
N ILE A 387 -3.07 -11.98 -3.19
CA ILE A 387 -4.01 -13.07 -2.86
C ILE A 387 -3.40 -14.00 -1.81
N GLU A 388 -2.16 -14.45 -1.96
CA GLU A 388 -1.44 -15.25 -0.95
C GLU A 388 -1.41 -14.58 0.43
N PHE A 389 -1.11 -13.27 0.44
CA PHE A 389 -1.09 -12.50 1.68
C PHE A 389 -2.46 -12.45 2.36
N GLU A 390 -3.53 -12.23 1.59
CA GLU A 390 -4.90 -12.21 2.13
C GLU A 390 -5.38 -13.60 2.56
N GLU A 391 -5.03 -14.68 1.84
CA GLU A 391 -5.31 -16.06 2.27
C GLU A 391 -4.65 -16.37 3.62
N ASP A 392 -3.37 -16.07 3.76
CA ASP A 392 -2.64 -16.25 5.02
C ASP A 392 -3.22 -15.40 6.16
N SER A 393 -3.65 -14.18 5.86
CA SER A 393 -4.22 -13.25 6.83
C SER A 393 -5.60 -13.73 7.27
N PHE A 394 -6.40 -14.22 6.32
CA PHE A 394 -7.71 -14.78 6.59
C PHE A 394 -7.64 -16.08 7.41
N LYS A 395 -6.71 -16.96 7.08
CA LYS A 395 -6.47 -18.21 7.83
C LYS A 395 -6.08 -17.95 9.30
N ARG A 396 -5.24 -16.93 9.54
CA ARG A 396 -4.92 -16.50 10.91
C ARG A 396 -6.16 -15.96 11.61
N LEU A 397 -7.00 -15.19 10.93
CA LEU A 397 -8.25 -14.69 11.47
C LEU A 397 -9.21 -15.82 11.84
N GLN A 398 -9.40 -16.80 10.95
CA GLN A 398 -10.26 -17.97 11.21
C GLN A 398 -9.77 -18.75 12.43
N ASN A 399 -8.45 -18.91 12.59
CA ASN A 399 -7.86 -19.65 13.70
C ASN A 399 -7.93 -18.90 15.04
N THR A 400 -7.92 -17.57 15.05
CA THR A 400 -7.92 -16.75 16.26
C THR A 400 -9.32 -16.30 16.67
N CYS A 401 -10.01 -15.58 15.78
CA CYS A 401 -11.30 -14.95 16.08
C CYS A 401 -12.50 -15.79 15.64
N GLY A 402 -12.37 -16.55 14.54
CA GLY A 402 -13.49 -17.31 13.98
C GLY A 402 -13.99 -18.44 14.88
N LYS A 403 -13.08 -19.09 15.62
CA LYS A 403 -13.45 -20.14 16.58
C LYS A 403 -14.30 -19.57 17.75
N ASP A 404 -13.90 -18.40 18.24
CA ASP A 404 -14.62 -17.77 19.36
C ASP A 404 -15.94 -17.15 18.92
N TRP A 405 -16.00 -16.63 17.67
CA TRP A 405 -17.26 -16.17 17.09
C TRP A 405 -18.26 -17.33 16.89
N LYS A 406 -17.80 -18.48 16.38
CA LYS A 406 -18.65 -19.69 16.24
C LYS A 406 -19.24 -20.12 17.57
N LYS A 407 -18.45 -20.13 18.66
CA LYS A 407 -18.97 -20.39 20.01
C LYS A 407 -20.00 -19.35 20.45
N MET A 408 -19.80 -18.08 20.09
CA MET A 408 -20.79 -17.03 20.39
C MET A 408 -22.10 -17.27 19.64
N VAL A 409 -22.05 -17.67 18.36
CA VAL A 409 -23.21 -18.03 17.55
C VAL A 409 -23.94 -19.29 18.12
N GLU A 410 -23.21 -20.25 18.66
CA GLU A 410 -23.82 -21.39 19.34
C GLU A 410 -24.63 -20.95 20.57
N ILE A 411 -24.22 -19.91 21.30
CA ILE A 411 -24.92 -19.34 22.45
C ILE A 411 -26.06 -18.40 22.00
N ARG A 412 -25.85 -17.64 20.95
CA ARG A 412 -26.76 -16.63 20.38
C ARG A 412 -26.96 -16.91 18.88
N PRO A 413 -27.89 -17.83 18.52
CA PRO A 413 -28.11 -18.24 17.11
C PRO A 413 -28.51 -17.10 16.16
N ASP A 414 -29.13 -16.04 16.67
CA ASP A 414 -29.50 -14.84 15.94
C ASP A 414 -28.28 -14.10 15.33
N LEU A 415 -27.09 -14.26 15.91
CA LEU A 415 -25.85 -13.71 15.39
C LEU A 415 -25.40 -14.34 14.05
N VAL A 416 -26.01 -15.42 13.60
CA VAL A 416 -25.82 -15.95 12.23
C VAL A 416 -26.18 -14.91 11.16
N ALA A 417 -27.07 -13.97 11.48
CA ALA A 417 -27.47 -12.90 10.58
C ALA A 417 -26.35 -11.89 10.30
N VAL A 418 -25.27 -11.86 11.10
CA VAL A 418 -24.11 -11.00 10.85
C VAL A 418 -23.34 -11.52 9.65
N THR A 419 -23.42 -10.78 8.53
CA THR A 419 -22.81 -11.17 7.26
C THR A 419 -21.29 -11.01 7.25
N ASP A 420 -20.76 -10.06 8.03
CA ASP A 420 -19.32 -9.77 8.14
C ASP A 420 -18.65 -10.42 9.36
N TRP A 421 -18.94 -11.71 9.60
CA TRP A 421 -18.32 -12.47 10.70
C TRP A 421 -16.79 -12.58 10.57
N MET A 422 -16.23 -12.21 9.41
CA MET A 422 -14.82 -12.25 9.07
C MET A 422 -14.04 -10.98 9.45
N SER A 423 -14.66 -10.06 10.16
CA SER A 423 -13.98 -8.85 10.65
C SER A 423 -13.15 -9.15 11.91
N PHE A 424 -11.90 -8.64 11.95
CA PHE A 424 -11.03 -8.83 13.12
C PHE A 424 -11.59 -8.26 14.42
N GLY A 425 -12.34 -7.17 14.32
CA GLY A 425 -12.88 -6.48 15.49
C GLY A 425 -14.25 -6.96 15.92
N LEU A 426 -14.90 -7.85 15.16
CA LEU A 426 -16.30 -8.18 15.36
C LEU A 426 -16.60 -8.71 16.78
N LEU A 427 -15.87 -9.72 17.23
CA LEU A 427 -16.09 -10.32 18.54
C LEU A 427 -15.90 -9.29 19.68
N ASN A 428 -14.83 -8.50 19.60
CA ASN A 428 -14.54 -7.50 20.63
C ASN A 428 -15.48 -6.31 20.55
N GLY A 429 -15.85 -5.89 19.34
CA GLY A 429 -16.85 -4.85 19.10
C GLY A 429 -18.23 -5.26 19.63
N TYR A 430 -18.63 -6.50 19.38
CA TYR A 430 -19.89 -7.02 19.91
C TYR A 430 -19.88 -7.11 21.45
N LYS A 431 -18.79 -7.56 22.06
CA LYS A 431 -18.62 -7.54 23.53
C LYS A 431 -18.68 -6.11 24.09
N TYR A 432 -18.05 -5.17 23.42
CA TYR A 432 -18.13 -3.75 23.78
C TYR A 432 -19.57 -3.23 23.67
N LEU A 433 -20.28 -3.54 22.58
CA LEU A 433 -21.69 -3.18 22.42
C LEU A 433 -22.52 -3.72 23.56
N GLN A 434 -22.41 -5.01 23.87
CA GLN A 434 -23.13 -5.64 24.96
C GLN A 434 -22.84 -5.01 26.34
N HIS A 435 -21.58 -4.64 26.59
CA HIS A 435 -21.20 -3.93 27.83
C HIS A 435 -21.85 -2.55 27.89
N THR A 436 -21.77 -1.80 26.78
CA THR A 436 -22.36 -0.45 26.69
C THR A 436 -23.87 -0.48 26.86
N LEU A 437 -24.56 -1.50 26.32
CA LEU A 437 -26.01 -1.67 26.47
C LEU A 437 -26.43 -2.00 27.92
N LYS A 438 -25.59 -2.67 28.71
CA LYS A 438 -25.83 -2.91 30.13
C LYS A 438 -25.79 -1.63 30.95
N ASP A 439 -24.94 -0.70 30.58
CA ASP A 439 -24.77 0.59 31.25
C ASP A 439 -25.88 1.59 30.85
N LEU A 440 -26.45 1.43 29.64
CA LEU A 440 -27.51 2.28 29.09
C LEU A 440 -28.88 1.57 29.19
N LYS A 441 -29.37 1.37 30.43
CA LYS A 441 -30.69 0.79 30.67
C LYS A 441 -31.77 1.59 29.91
N ASP A 442 -32.56 0.91 29.05
CA ASP A 442 -33.75 1.40 28.33
C ASP A 442 -33.53 2.24 27.05
N THR A 443 -32.34 2.28 26.44
CA THR A 443 -32.19 2.96 25.17
C THR A 443 -32.60 2.06 23.99
N LYS A 444 -33.50 2.59 23.13
CA LYS A 444 -33.89 1.94 21.86
C LYS A 444 -33.07 2.43 20.66
N VAL A 445 -32.07 3.27 20.89
CA VAL A 445 -31.27 3.89 19.84
C VAL A 445 -29.79 3.60 20.08
N LEU A 446 -29.13 3.06 19.05
CA LEU A 446 -27.68 3.00 18.98
C LEU A 446 -27.15 4.37 18.56
N SER A 447 -26.57 5.11 19.51
CA SER A 447 -26.08 6.47 19.25
C SER A 447 -24.93 6.50 18.26
N GLY A 448 -24.80 7.61 17.50
CA GLY A 448 -23.69 7.83 16.59
C GLY A 448 -22.32 7.76 17.25
N ASP A 449 -22.19 8.03 18.57
CA ASP A 449 -20.94 7.89 19.33
C ASP A 449 -20.52 6.44 19.51
N VAL A 450 -21.44 5.59 19.93
CA VAL A 450 -21.18 4.15 20.11
C VAL A 450 -20.89 3.50 18.75
N ALA A 451 -21.67 3.85 17.73
CA ALA A 451 -21.47 3.38 16.37
C ALA A 451 -20.12 3.81 15.81
N PHE A 452 -19.72 5.06 16.05
CA PHE A 452 -18.41 5.57 15.65
C PHE A 452 -17.28 4.82 16.37
N ASN A 453 -17.40 4.52 17.64
CA ASN A 453 -16.41 3.77 18.40
C ASN A 453 -16.30 2.31 17.90
N LEU A 454 -17.41 1.68 17.54
CA LEU A 454 -17.42 0.37 16.90
C LEU A 454 -16.69 0.39 15.55
N HIS A 455 -16.81 1.48 14.80
CA HIS A 455 -16.10 1.66 13.53
C HIS A 455 -14.62 1.96 13.73
N ASP A 456 -14.29 2.97 14.52
CA ASP A 456 -12.94 3.51 14.67
C ASP A 456 -12.02 2.57 15.45
N SER A 457 -12.48 2.08 16.60
CA SER A 457 -11.67 1.26 17.52
C SER A 457 -11.70 -0.23 17.17
N TYR A 458 -12.81 -0.73 16.64
CA TYR A 458 -13.01 -2.15 16.33
C TYR A 458 -13.05 -2.44 14.83
N GLY A 459 -13.05 -1.43 13.97
CA GLY A 459 -12.98 -1.59 12.52
C GLY A 459 -14.24 -2.18 11.88
N LEU A 460 -15.41 -2.05 12.53
CA LEU A 460 -16.67 -2.58 11.99
C LEU A 460 -17.21 -1.67 10.89
N SER A 461 -17.77 -2.27 9.84
CA SER A 461 -18.45 -1.51 8.79
C SER A 461 -19.80 -0.97 9.26
N ALA A 462 -20.31 0.09 8.64
CA ALA A 462 -21.65 0.62 8.92
C ALA A 462 -22.74 -0.45 8.74
N GLU A 463 -22.58 -1.34 7.76
CA GLU A 463 -23.47 -2.47 7.50
C GLU A 463 -23.48 -3.46 8.68
N THR A 464 -22.29 -3.86 9.15
CA THR A 464 -22.13 -4.75 10.31
C THR A 464 -22.70 -4.13 11.59
N ILE A 465 -22.49 -2.82 11.78
CA ILE A 465 -23.05 -2.07 12.92
C ILE A 465 -24.58 -2.07 12.85
N ARG A 466 -25.15 -1.89 11.66
CA ARG A 466 -26.60 -1.94 11.44
C ARG A 466 -27.17 -3.34 11.70
N GLU A 467 -26.48 -4.40 11.24
CA GLU A 467 -26.85 -5.80 11.51
C GLU A 467 -26.86 -6.07 13.02
N LEU A 468 -25.82 -5.66 13.73
CA LEU A 468 -25.73 -5.80 15.20
C LEU A 468 -26.83 -5.00 15.92
N ALA A 469 -27.10 -3.77 15.47
CA ALA A 469 -28.18 -2.95 16.02
C ALA A 469 -29.55 -3.63 15.85
N ASN A 470 -29.82 -4.18 14.66
CA ASN A 470 -31.06 -4.90 14.39
C ASN A 470 -31.22 -6.15 15.28
N ILE A 471 -30.14 -6.93 15.47
CA ILE A 471 -30.13 -8.11 16.37
C ILE A 471 -30.42 -7.72 17.80
N GLU A 472 -29.89 -6.58 18.26
CA GLU A 472 -30.17 -6.05 19.61
C GLU A 472 -31.44 -5.19 19.66
N SER A 473 -32.27 -5.19 18.61
CA SER A 473 -33.53 -4.42 18.51
C SER A 473 -33.35 -2.91 18.73
N LEU A 474 -32.23 -2.33 18.26
CA LEU A 474 -31.88 -0.93 18.37
C LEU A 474 -32.09 -0.21 17.03
N HIS A 475 -32.55 1.03 17.08
CA HIS A 475 -32.53 1.92 15.94
C HIS A 475 -31.13 2.56 15.79
N PHE A 476 -30.47 2.38 14.65
CA PHE A 476 -29.14 2.95 14.38
C PHE A 476 -29.24 4.40 13.92
N ASP A 477 -28.67 5.34 14.70
CA ASP A 477 -28.55 6.75 14.30
C ASP A 477 -27.42 6.91 13.27
N GLU A 478 -27.76 6.56 12.03
CA GLU A 478 -26.81 6.58 10.92
C GLU A 478 -26.37 8.00 10.55
N LYS A 479 -27.24 8.99 10.71
CA LYS A 479 -26.92 10.39 10.40
C LYS A 479 -25.82 10.92 11.31
N ALA A 480 -26.00 10.78 12.63
CA ALA A 480 -24.96 11.19 13.58
C ALA A 480 -23.64 10.42 13.41
N PHE A 481 -23.71 9.15 13.01
CA PHE A 481 -22.54 8.36 12.69
C PHE A 481 -21.80 8.88 11.44
N GLN A 482 -22.53 9.18 10.34
CA GLN A 482 -21.95 9.71 9.10
C GLN A 482 -21.33 11.10 9.31
N ASP A 483 -21.98 11.95 10.09
CA ASP A 483 -21.45 13.27 10.44
C ASP A 483 -20.10 13.16 11.15
N LYS A 484 -19.96 12.18 12.05
CA LYS A 484 -18.69 11.90 12.73
C LYS A 484 -17.61 11.33 11.81
N LEU A 485 -17.98 10.42 10.90
CA LEU A 485 -17.06 9.89 9.88
C LEU A 485 -16.58 10.96 8.92
N GLN A 486 -17.45 11.86 8.47
CA GLN A 486 -17.07 12.99 7.63
C GLN A 486 -16.09 13.89 8.37
N ASN A 487 -16.38 14.19 9.63
CA ASN A 487 -15.48 14.97 10.48
C ASN A 487 -14.10 14.32 10.65
N LEU A 488 -14.03 12.98 10.84
CA LEU A 488 -12.76 12.26 10.94
C LEU A 488 -11.98 12.29 9.61
N ARG A 489 -12.65 12.02 8.49
CA ARG A 489 -12.03 12.05 7.15
C ARG A 489 -11.49 13.43 6.80
N TYR A 490 -12.20 14.45 7.16
CA TYR A 490 -11.76 15.84 7.00
C TYR A 490 -10.52 16.11 7.85
N ARG A 491 -10.50 15.65 9.12
CA ARG A 491 -9.35 15.74 10.03
C ARG A 491 -8.10 15.03 9.51
N SER A 492 -8.25 13.80 9.02
CA SER A 492 -7.15 13.02 8.47
C SER A 492 -6.52 13.63 7.21
N LYS A 493 -7.34 14.29 6.38
CA LYS A 493 -6.87 14.93 5.14
C LYS A 493 -6.02 16.17 5.39
N ILE A 494 -6.28 16.90 6.47
CA ILE A 494 -5.66 18.20 6.71
C ILE A 494 -4.48 18.12 7.70
N GLY A 495 -4.31 16.99 8.42
CA GLY A 495 -3.23 16.81 9.41
C GLY A 495 -3.25 17.84 10.55
N LEU A 496 -4.42 18.39 10.85
CA LEU A 496 -4.62 19.51 11.77
C LEU A 496 -5.29 19.06 13.08
N GLU A 497 -4.90 19.63 14.19
CA GLU A 497 -5.56 19.47 15.50
C GLU A 497 -7.00 20.04 15.52
N LYS A 498 -7.84 19.56 16.44
CA LYS A 498 -9.29 19.82 16.50
C LYS A 498 -9.74 21.31 16.37
N SER A 499 -8.88 22.26 16.72
CA SER A 499 -9.18 23.70 16.68
C SER A 499 -9.01 24.33 15.28
N SER A 500 -8.20 23.73 14.40
CA SER A 500 -7.81 24.33 13.12
C SER A 500 -8.76 24.00 11.95
N GLU A 501 -9.61 22.99 12.06
CA GLU A 501 -10.47 22.48 11.00
C GLU A 501 -11.70 23.38 10.75
N THR A 502 -12.36 23.78 11.83
CA THR A 502 -13.47 24.74 11.74
C THR A 502 -12.97 26.09 11.23
N LEU A 503 -11.72 26.40 11.53
CA LEU A 503 -11.04 27.61 11.09
C LEU A 503 -10.75 27.57 9.57
N ALA A 504 -10.23 26.48 9.05
CA ALA A 504 -9.91 26.32 7.62
C ALA A 504 -11.18 26.42 6.76
N LYS A 505 -12.29 25.77 7.13
CA LYS A 505 -13.58 25.90 6.44
C LYS A 505 -14.07 27.35 6.44
N LYS A 506 -14.04 27.99 7.59
CA LYS A 506 -14.47 29.38 7.73
C LYS A 506 -13.62 30.33 6.89
N ILE A 507 -12.32 30.09 6.83
CA ILE A 507 -11.40 30.87 5.97
C ILE A 507 -11.75 30.69 4.51
N ILE A 508 -11.96 29.45 4.03
CA ILE A 508 -12.33 29.16 2.63
C ILE A 508 -13.67 29.85 2.28
N GLU A 509 -14.70 29.64 3.09
CA GLU A 509 -16.01 30.24 2.88
C GLU A 509 -15.94 31.79 2.80
N LEU A 510 -15.09 32.40 3.62
CA LEU A 510 -14.89 33.85 3.60
C LEU A 510 -14.11 34.31 2.36
N LEU A 511 -13.08 33.57 1.92
CA LEU A 511 -12.30 33.87 0.71
C LEU A 511 -13.18 33.76 -0.54
N GLU A 512 -13.98 32.69 -0.66
CA GLU A 512 -14.87 32.43 -1.79
C GLU A 512 -16.02 33.44 -1.81
N LYS A 513 -16.65 33.72 -0.66
CA LYS A 513 -17.72 34.75 -0.54
C LYS A 513 -17.25 36.15 -0.96
N ASN A 514 -16.00 36.48 -0.69
CA ASN A 514 -15.42 37.78 -1.07
C ASN A 514 -14.74 37.74 -2.47
N GLN A 515 -14.91 36.64 -3.22
CA GLN A 515 -14.38 36.48 -4.58
C GLN A 515 -12.87 36.72 -4.66
N ILE A 516 -12.12 36.34 -3.62
CA ILE A 516 -10.64 36.43 -3.62
C ILE A 516 -10.12 35.43 -4.64
N PRO A 517 -9.22 35.82 -5.57
CA PRO A 517 -8.66 34.92 -6.55
C PRO A 517 -7.80 33.86 -5.85
N LYS A 518 -7.81 32.64 -6.39
CA LYS A 518 -6.93 31.58 -5.96
C LYS A 518 -5.47 31.97 -6.22
N THR A 519 -4.56 31.48 -5.39
CA THR A 519 -3.13 31.78 -5.52
C THR A 519 -2.55 31.07 -6.74
N ASP A 520 -1.91 31.83 -7.62
CA ASP A 520 -1.08 31.24 -8.68
C ASP A 520 0.24 30.74 -8.10
N ASP A 521 0.38 29.41 -7.95
CA ASP A 521 1.56 28.72 -7.44
C ASP A 521 2.38 28.03 -8.54
N THR A 522 2.16 28.34 -9.80
CA THR A 522 2.88 27.76 -10.95
C THR A 522 4.36 28.13 -10.96
N PHE A 523 4.70 29.28 -10.42
CA PHE A 523 6.08 29.79 -10.28
C PHE A 523 7.00 28.88 -9.44
N LYS A 524 6.45 27.94 -8.67
CA LYS A 524 7.25 26.95 -7.92
C LYS A 524 8.13 26.06 -8.80
N TYR A 525 7.86 26.00 -10.10
CA TYR A 525 8.61 25.27 -11.10
C TYR A 525 9.56 26.15 -11.93
N GLU A 526 9.61 27.45 -11.68
CA GLU A 526 10.50 28.37 -12.35
C GLU A 526 11.86 28.44 -11.63
N TYR A 527 12.82 27.70 -12.14
CA TYR A 527 14.21 27.71 -11.68
C TYR A 527 15.14 27.29 -12.81
N VAL A 528 16.35 27.81 -12.78
CA VAL A 528 17.37 27.56 -13.81
C VAL A 528 18.64 27.01 -13.17
N PHE A 529 19.11 25.87 -13.67
CA PHE A 529 20.40 25.31 -13.26
C PHE A 529 21.50 25.72 -14.24
N ASN A 530 22.54 26.33 -13.71
CA ASN A 530 23.79 26.63 -14.40
C ASN A 530 24.88 25.72 -13.81
N GLY A 531 25.07 24.52 -14.39
CA GLY A 531 25.89 23.47 -13.80
C GLY A 531 25.31 23.03 -12.45
N ASN A 532 26.09 23.13 -11.38
CA ASN A 532 25.68 22.76 -10.02
C ASN A 532 24.92 23.86 -9.26
N ASN A 533 24.87 25.08 -9.80
CA ASN A 533 24.22 26.22 -9.16
C ASN A 533 22.82 26.39 -9.69
N CYS A 534 21.83 26.49 -8.78
CA CYS A 534 20.45 26.77 -9.11
C CYS A 534 20.10 28.21 -8.76
N GLN A 535 19.49 28.90 -9.72
CA GLN A 535 18.95 30.25 -9.54
C GLN A 535 17.43 30.16 -9.46
N PHE A 536 16.87 30.69 -8.39
CA PHE A 536 15.44 30.84 -8.19
C PHE A 536 15.06 32.31 -8.41
N PRO A 537 13.95 32.59 -9.13
CA PRO A 537 13.47 33.95 -9.27
C PRO A 537 13.01 34.51 -7.93
N THR A 538 12.95 35.81 -7.82
CA THR A 538 12.17 36.54 -6.83
C THR A 538 10.91 37.06 -7.48
N ILE A 539 9.77 36.95 -6.83
CA ILE A 539 8.48 37.30 -7.42
C ILE A 539 7.88 38.47 -6.67
N ALA A 540 7.52 39.53 -7.45
CA ALA A 540 6.67 40.59 -6.94
C ALA A 540 5.23 40.08 -6.83
N SER A 541 4.61 40.19 -5.67
CA SER A 541 3.28 39.67 -5.35
C SER A 541 2.47 40.67 -4.53
N THR A 542 1.18 40.44 -4.39
CA THR A 542 0.26 41.30 -3.63
C THR A 542 -0.36 40.49 -2.50
N ILE A 543 -0.47 41.06 -1.32
CA ILE A 543 -1.15 40.48 -0.16
C ILE A 543 -2.66 40.54 -0.39
N VAL A 544 -3.33 39.37 -0.51
CA VAL A 544 -4.78 39.28 -0.72
C VAL A 544 -5.54 38.90 0.54
N GLY A 545 -4.85 38.45 1.58
CA GLY A 545 -5.43 38.11 2.87
C GLY A 545 -4.39 37.95 3.96
N LEU A 546 -4.77 38.23 5.19
CA LEU A 546 -3.95 38.08 6.39
C LEU A 546 -4.69 37.22 7.40
N ILE A 547 -3.98 36.28 8.03
CA ILE A 547 -4.51 35.47 9.12
C ILE A 547 -3.73 35.84 10.39
N VAL A 548 -4.45 36.29 11.40
CA VAL A 548 -3.87 36.66 12.70
C VAL A 548 -4.71 36.04 13.81
N ASN A 549 -4.10 35.24 14.67
CA ASN A 549 -4.81 34.51 15.73
C ASN A 549 -6.02 33.72 15.19
N GLY A 550 -5.86 33.10 14.00
CA GLY A 550 -6.91 32.33 13.35
C GLY A 550 -8.04 33.15 12.69
N ASN A 551 -8.01 34.46 12.70
CA ASN A 551 -8.99 35.32 12.04
C ASN A 551 -8.46 35.83 10.71
N LEU A 552 -9.29 35.71 9.64
CA LEU A 552 -8.97 36.20 8.31
C LEU A 552 -9.34 37.69 8.19
N ILE A 553 -8.43 38.49 7.66
CA ILE A 553 -8.58 39.94 7.40
C ILE A 553 -8.47 40.15 5.89
N LEU A 554 -9.50 40.74 5.27
CA LEU A 554 -9.61 40.93 3.80
C LEU A 554 -9.74 42.39 3.37
N ASN A 555 -10.10 43.36 4.24
CA ASN A 555 -10.45 44.73 3.83
C ASN A 555 -9.29 45.72 3.87
N ARG A 556 -9.23 46.58 2.81
CA ARG A 556 -8.30 47.69 2.65
C ARG A 556 -8.52 48.86 3.59
N GLU A 557 -9.77 49.19 3.96
CA GLU A 557 -10.15 50.45 4.58
C GLU A 557 -10.98 50.38 5.84
N ASN A 558 -11.64 49.30 6.14
CA ASN A 558 -12.49 49.23 7.32
C ASN A 558 -12.03 48.22 8.36
N GLU A 559 -11.87 48.81 9.54
CA GLU A 559 -12.04 48.19 10.82
C GLU A 559 -10.84 47.35 11.34
N ILE A 560 -9.73 48.05 11.33
CA ILE A 560 -8.99 47.99 12.57
C ILE A 560 -9.58 49.13 13.48
N THR A 561 -10.86 49.14 13.65
CA THR A 561 -11.54 50.06 14.62
C THR A 561 -11.53 49.49 16.02
N ASN A 562 -10.96 48.32 16.26
CA ASN A 562 -10.54 47.95 17.57
C ASN A 562 -9.05 48.30 17.73
N GLU A 563 -8.78 49.49 18.22
CA GLU A 563 -7.42 49.95 18.61
C GLU A 563 -6.70 48.94 19.49
N LYS A 564 -7.43 48.09 20.24
CA LYS A 564 -6.91 46.96 21.00
C LYS A 564 -6.35 45.83 20.14
N THR A 565 -6.85 45.57 18.95
CA THR A 565 -6.36 44.46 18.07
C THR A 565 -5.08 44.91 17.39
N VAL A 566 -4.98 46.15 16.93
CA VAL A 566 -3.77 46.76 16.32
C VAL A 566 -2.66 46.96 17.34
N SER A 567 -2.99 47.42 18.51
CA SER A 567 -2.02 47.57 19.62
C SER A 567 -1.57 46.22 20.11
N ASN A 568 -2.39 45.17 20.05
CA ASN A 568 -2.00 43.80 20.38
C ASN A 568 -1.12 43.17 19.30
N ILE A 569 -1.35 43.45 17.98
CA ILE A 569 -0.45 43.01 16.92
C ILE A 569 0.91 43.72 17.07
N GLN A 570 0.91 45.04 17.30
CA GLN A 570 2.14 45.80 17.56
C GLN A 570 2.85 45.41 18.87
N LYS A 571 2.12 45.17 19.98
CA LYS A 571 2.70 44.62 21.20
C LYS A 571 3.28 43.23 21.08
N LYS A 572 2.62 42.33 20.33
CA LYS A 572 3.10 40.96 20.09
C LYS A 572 4.31 40.89 19.14
N ILE A 573 4.46 41.83 18.22
CA ILE A 573 5.68 41.99 17.41
C ILE A 573 6.88 42.36 18.29
N VAL A 574 6.64 43.05 19.40
CA VAL A 574 7.67 43.53 20.36
C VAL A 574 7.93 42.55 21.51
N ASP A 575 6.92 41.79 21.95
CA ASP A 575 6.99 40.97 23.20
C ASP A 575 7.31 39.46 22.97
N SER A 576 7.87 39.03 21.81
CA SER A 576 8.13 37.62 21.44
C SER A 576 9.17 36.90 22.33
N ASN A 577 9.40 37.34 23.56
CA ASN A 577 10.36 36.74 24.53
C ASN A 577 9.75 35.78 25.54
N THR A 578 8.47 35.42 25.49
CA THR A 578 7.88 34.45 26.42
C THR A 578 7.45 33.17 25.70
N LYS A 579 7.97 32.07 26.23
CA LYS A 579 7.76 30.69 25.77
C LYS A 579 6.30 30.25 25.89
N SER A 580 5.62 30.07 24.71
CA SER A 580 4.52 29.08 24.57
C SER A 580 4.41 28.68 23.09
N ASP A 581 4.56 27.41 22.80
CA ASP A 581 4.96 26.88 21.49
C ASP A 581 3.84 26.77 20.42
N GLN A 582 2.66 27.36 20.53
CA GLN A 582 1.57 27.01 19.61
C GLN A 582 0.57 28.13 19.19
N GLU A 583 0.65 29.35 19.62
CA GLU A 583 -0.47 30.31 19.39
C GLU A 583 -0.19 31.57 18.53
N ASP A 584 1.02 31.82 18.06
CA ASP A 584 1.40 33.12 17.50
C ASP A 584 1.87 33.08 16.01
N GLU A 585 1.43 32.14 15.19
CA GLU A 585 1.78 32.14 13.77
C GLU A 585 0.86 33.12 12.96
N ILE A 586 1.50 34.07 12.26
CA ILE A 586 0.83 34.93 11.28
C ILE A 586 0.80 34.19 9.93
N GLY A 587 -0.35 34.21 9.24
CA GLY A 587 -0.51 33.68 7.89
C GLY A 587 -0.69 34.79 6.86
N ILE A 588 0.08 34.75 5.77
CA ILE A 588 -0.05 35.69 4.65
C ILE A 588 -0.55 34.94 3.42
N ILE A 589 -1.63 35.38 2.80
CA ILE A 589 -2.16 34.87 1.53
C ILE A 589 -1.78 35.83 0.43
N LEU A 590 -1.21 35.30 -0.66
CA LEU A 590 -0.71 36.05 -1.79
C LEU A 590 -1.51 35.72 -3.06
N ASP A 591 -1.56 36.68 -4.02
CA ASP A 591 -2.12 36.45 -5.36
C ASP A 591 -1.27 35.43 -6.15
N LYS A 592 0.04 35.40 -5.97
CA LYS A 592 0.95 34.46 -6.59
C LYS A 592 2.16 34.17 -5.70
N THR A 593 2.74 32.97 -5.83
CA THR A 593 3.89 32.54 -5.03
C THR A 593 4.79 31.54 -5.76
N LEU A 594 6.09 31.57 -5.41
CA LEU A 594 7.05 30.54 -5.82
C LEU A 594 7.25 29.46 -4.75
N CYS A 595 6.66 29.64 -3.58
CA CYS A 595 6.79 28.69 -2.48
C CYS A 595 6.02 27.40 -2.76
N TYR A 596 6.66 26.28 -2.54
CA TYR A 596 6.02 24.97 -2.56
C TYR A 596 5.29 24.73 -1.23
N SER A 597 4.02 24.41 -1.31
CA SER A 597 3.22 23.95 -0.16
C SER A 597 3.52 22.49 0.17
N MET A 598 3.23 22.06 1.39
CA MET A 598 3.41 20.66 1.78
C MET A 598 2.40 19.76 1.05
N GLU A 599 2.83 19.13 -0.03
CA GLU A 599 2.04 18.24 -0.89
C GLU A 599 2.88 17.04 -1.37
N GLY A 600 2.26 15.92 -1.73
CA GLY A 600 2.93 14.73 -2.30
C GLY A 600 4.06 14.18 -1.44
N GLY A 601 4.01 14.39 -0.12
CA GLY A 601 5.05 13.98 0.83
C GLY A 601 6.28 14.88 0.87
N GLN A 602 6.38 15.88 -0.02
CA GLN A 602 7.42 16.91 0.01
C GLN A 602 7.10 17.95 1.08
N THR A 603 8.08 18.30 1.94
CA THR A 603 7.94 19.38 2.91
C THR A 603 7.84 20.73 2.23
N SER A 604 7.17 21.69 2.88
CA SER A 604 7.07 23.04 2.36
C SER A 604 8.42 23.76 2.33
N ASP A 605 8.51 24.78 1.48
CA ASP A 605 9.64 25.69 1.52
C ASP A 605 9.64 26.58 2.77
N ASN A 606 10.81 27.08 3.06
CA ASN A 606 11.02 28.25 3.88
C ASN A 606 11.66 29.37 3.05
N GLY A 607 11.57 30.61 3.51
CA GLY A 607 12.07 31.77 2.75
C GLY A 607 11.69 33.06 3.45
N ILE A 608 11.62 34.12 2.67
CA ILE A 608 11.26 35.44 3.19
C ILE A 608 10.24 36.13 2.27
N ILE A 609 9.36 36.92 2.87
CA ILE A 609 8.52 37.90 2.19
C ILE A 609 8.98 39.29 2.65
N CYS A 610 9.48 40.11 1.71
CA CYS A 610 9.86 41.50 1.95
C CYS A 610 8.67 42.39 1.63
N ILE A 611 8.20 43.16 2.62
CA ILE A 611 7.05 44.06 2.49
C ILE A 611 7.53 45.43 2.93
N LYS A 612 7.82 46.32 1.98
CA LYS A 612 8.49 47.61 2.28
C LYS A 612 9.78 47.35 3.09
N ASP A 613 9.87 47.92 4.31
CA ASP A 613 11.01 47.72 5.21
C ASP A 613 10.85 46.51 6.17
N LEU A 614 9.76 45.72 6.05
CA LEU A 614 9.48 44.57 6.89
C LEU A 614 9.94 43.27 6.23
N ILE A 615 10.58 42.41 7.00
CA ILE A 615 10.97 41.07 6.58
C ILE A 615 10.15 40.04 7.36
N PHE A 616 9.36 39.27 6.61
CA PHE A 616 8.60 38.14 7.15
C PHE A 616 9.30 36.82 6.82
N ASN A 617 9.71 36.10 7.85
CA ASN A 617 10.36 34.79 7.70
C ASN A 617 9.30 33.70 7.54
N ILE A 618 9.26 33.03 6.41
CA ILE A 618 8.37 31.90 6.12
C ILE A 618 8.93 30.66 6.81
N ILE A 619 8.13 30.04 7.68
CA ILE A 619 8.47 28.81 8.41
C ILE A 619 7.77 27.61 7.78
N ASN A 620 6.51 27.79 7.34
CA ASN A 620 5.68 26.74 6.78
C ASN A 620 4.74 27.31 5.72
N VAL A 621 4.44 26.52 4.66
CA VAL A 621 3.51 26.90 3.60
C VAL A 621 2.47 25.81 3.44
N ARG A 622 1.18 26.19 3.47
CA ARG A 622 0.05 25.27 3.34
C ARG A 622 -0.87 25.69 2.22
N LYS A 623 -1.42 24.73 1.48
CA LYS A 623 -2.40 24.96 0.42
C LYS A 623 -3.77 24.46 0.88
N ILE A 624 -4.80 25.29 0.79
CA ILE A 624 -6.17 24.94 1.15
C ILE A 624 -7.07 25.45 0.03
N ASN A 625 -7.73 24.54 -0.68
CA ASN A 625 -8.61 24.84 -1.83
C ASN A 625 -8.00 25.84 -2.83
N ASP A 626 -6.71 25.61 -3.20
CA ASP A 626 -5.88 26.45 -4.09
C ASP A 626 -5.50 27.85 -3.55
N TYR A 627 -5.80 28.15 -2.30
CA TYR A 627 -5.21 29.29 -1.61
C TYR A 627 -3.93 28.86 -0.90
N VAL A 628 -2.81 29.54 -1.17
CA VAL A 628 -1.52 29.24 -0.53
C VAL A 628 -1.29 30.22 0.62
N ILE A 629 -1.12 29.68 1.83
CA ILE A 629 -0.95 30.42 3.06
C ILE A 629 0.48 30.27 3.53
N HIS A 630 1.19 31.37 3.69
CA HIS A 630 2.56 31.44 4.20
C HIS A 630 2.53 31.74 5.69
N PHE A 631 2.86 30.76 6.52
CA PHE A 631 2.95 30.91 7.97
C PHE A 631 4.36 31.26 8.40
N GLY A 632 4.49 32.20 9.33
CA GLY A 632 5.80 32.63 9.79
C GLY A 632 5.77 33.74 10.83
N LYS A 633 6.92 34.40 10.99
CA LYS A 633 7.14 35.48 11.96
C LYS A 633 7.93 36.62 11.33
N PHE A 634 7.69 37.84 11.76
CA PHE A 634 8.51 38.99 11.36
C PHE A 634 9.89 38.90 12.02
N ALA A 635 10.93 39.29 11.26
CA ALA A 635 12.27 39.43 11.84
C ALA A 635 12.25 40.58 12.87
N GLN A 636 12.99 40.40 13.96
CA GLN A 636 13.17 41.47 14.95
C GLN A 636 13.89 42.65 14.27
N SER A 637 13.17 43.72 13.94
CA SER A 637 13.77 44.97 13.49
C SER A 637 14.09 45.85 14.66
N ASP A 638 15.20 46.60 14.59
CA ASP A 638 15.54 47.65 15.52
C ASP A 638 14.33 48.59 15.73
N SER A 639 14.02 48.87 16.94
CA SER A 639 12.81 49.54 17.47
C SER A 639 12.51 50.95 16.93
N LYS A 640 13.16 51.38 15.87
CA LYS A 640 12.94 52.66 15.18
C LYS A 640 11.90 52.68 14.05
N TYR A 641 11.45 51.50 13.55
CA TYR A 641 10.58 51.45 12.36
C TYR A 641 9.19 50.86 12.63
N SER A 642 8.71 50.84 13.88
CA SER A 642 7.47 50.18 14.27
C SER A 642 6.14 50.85 13.85
N ASN A 643 6.15 51.82 13.01
CA ASN A 643 4.89 52.59 12.62
C ASN A 643 4.27 52.23 11.26
N GLU A 644 4.86 51.35 10.46
CA GLU A 644 4.21 50.96 9.20
C GLU A 644 3.24 49.79 9.43
N LYS A 645 1.96 50.02 9.16
CA LYS A 645 0.87 49.07 9.28
C LYS A 645 0.83 48.16 8.05
N LEU A 646 0.94 46.84 8.22
CA LEU A 646 0.71 45.84 7.19
C LEU A 646 -0.77 45.87 6.77
N LYS A 647 -1.03 45.93 5.45
CA LYS A 647 -2.39 45.99 4.88
C LYS A 647 -2.57 44.98 3.74
N VAL A 648 -3.77 44.46 3.61
CA VAL A 648 -4.23 43.81 2.37
C VAL A 648 -4.13 44.78 1.21
N GLY A 649 -3.51 44.33 0.08
CA GLY A 649 -3.19 45.18 -1.06
C GLY A 649 -1.74 45.68 -1.06
N ASP A 650 -0.96 45.49 -0.01
CA ASP A 650 0.48 45.84 -0.02
C ASP A 650 1.22 44.93 -1.02
N SER A 651 2.10 45.55 -1.79
CA SER A 651 3.03 44.82 -2.66
C SER A 651 4.18 44.25 -1.84
N CYS A 652 4.60 43.06 -2.18
CA CYS A 652 5.69 42.36 -1.51
C CYS A 652 6.58 41.62 -2.51
N VAL A 653 7.74 41.22 -2.08
CA VAL A 653 8.67 40.39 -2.86
C VAL A 653 8.90 39.07 -2.08
N VAL A 654 8.66 37.97 -2.76
CA VAL A 654 8.80 36.61 -2.19
C VAL A 654 10.08 35.98 -2.70
N SER A 655 10.84 35.38 -1.80
CA SER A 655 12.02 34.58 -2.14
C SER A 655 12.09 33.36 -1.22
N ILE A 656 12.60 32.24 -1.74
CA ILE A 656 12.79 30.98 -1.01
C ILE A 656 14.25 30.83 -0.56
N ASN A 657 14.48 29.91 0.38
CA ASN A 657 15.83 29.47 0.75
C ASN A 657 16.33 28.46 -0.30
N PRO A 658 17.37 28.83 -1.11
CA PRO A 658 17.86 27.99 -2.18
C PRO A 658 18.41 26.64 -1.69
N GLU A 659 19.16 26.63 -0.59
CA GLU A 659 19.79 25.41 -0.08
C GLU A 659 18.75 24.37 0.35
N VAL A 660 17.71 24.82 1.03
CA VAL A 660 16.62 23.96 1.47
C VAL A 660 15.86 23.40 0.28
N ARG A 661 15.51 24.26 -0.69
CA ARG A 661 14.79 23.83 -1.90
C ARG A 661 15.60 22.84 -2.73
N ILE A 662 16.89 23.10 -2.98
CA ILE A 662 17.76 22.18 -3.72
C ILE A 662 17.84 20.83 -3.02
N GLY A 663 18.05 20.84 -1.68
CA GLY A 663 18.06 19.61 -0.90
C GLY A 663 16.76 18.82 -1.03
N ILE A 664 15.61 19.49 -0.97
CA ILE A 664 14.30 18.86 -1.15
C ILE A 664 14.15 18.28 -2.57
N MET A 665 14.52 19.03 -3.61
CA MET A 665 14.44 18.58 -5.01
C MET A 665 15.31 17.33 -5.25
N GLN A 666 16.53 17.30 -4.68
CA GLN A 666 17.41 16.15 -4.74
C GLN A 666 16.76 14.93 -4.08
N HIS A 667 16.25 15.08 -2.86
CA HIS A 667 15.62 13.97 -2.13
C HIS A 667 14.33 13.50 -2.80
N HIS A 668 13.56 14.39 -3.43
CA HIS A 668 12.35 13.99 -4.15
C HIS A 668 12.71 13.17 -5.41
N THR A 669 13.69 13.60 -6.18
CA THR A 669 14.19 12.82 -7.31
C THR A 669 14.76 11.47 -6.85
N GLY A 670 15.51 11.45 -5.73
CA GLY A 670 15.99 10.23 -5.09
C GLY A 670 14.87 9.28 -4.65
N ALA A 671 13.73 9.82 -4.19
CA ALA A 671 12.56 9.03 -3.82
C ALA A 671 11.93 8.30 -5.03
N HIS A 672 11.83 8.94 -6.19
CA HIS A 672 11.39 8.33 -7.44
C HIS A 672 12.32 7.18 -7.87
N LEU A 673 13.64 7.37 -7.80
CA LEU A 673 14.60 6.31 -8.12
C LEU A 673 14.51 5.14 -7.15
N LEU A 674 14.32 5.41 -5.85
CA LEU A 674 14.12 4.37 -4.83
C LEU A 674 12.83 3.58 -5.08
N ASN A 675 11.72 4.25 -5.37
CA ASN A 675 10.45 3.61 -5.68
C ASN A 675 10.57 2.71 -6.93
N ALA A 676 11.20 3.21 -7.99
CA ALA A 676 11.44 2.43 -9.21
C ALA A 676 12.35 1.21 -8.96
N SER A 677 13.42 1.36 -8.16
CA SER A 677 14.32 0.25 -7.85
C SER A 677 13.65 -0.83 -6.98
N LEU A 678 12.80 -0.43 -6.03
CA LEU A 678 11.99 -1.35 -5.23
C LEU A 678 11.03 -2.17 -6.09
N LYS A 679 10.36 -1.55 -7.05
CA LYS A 679 9.44 -2.23 -7.99
C LYS A 679 10.14 -3.24 -8.90
N GLN A 680 11.42 -3.06 -9.20
CA GLN A 680 12.19 -4.04 -9.96
C GLN A 680 12.57 -5.27 -9.14
N ILE A 681 12.73 -5.12 -7.82
CA ILE A 681 13.25 -6.17 -6.95
C ILE A 681 12.13 -6.95 -6.26
N MET A 682 11.06 -6.25 -5.87
CA MET A 682 9.94 -6.81 -5.14
C MET A 682 8.79 -7.18 -6.08
N GLN A 683 8.10 -8.30 -5.80
CA GLN A 683 6.97 -8.74 -6.62
C GLN A 683 5.75 -7.85 -6.44
N ALA A 684 5.50 -7.41 -5.21
CA ALA A 684 4.39 -6.50 -4.88
C ALA A 684 4.87 -5.46 -3.87
N VAL A 685 4.83 -4.19 -4.27
CA VAL A 685 5.19 -3.06 -3.41
C VAL A 685 4.35 -1.85 -3.77
N TYR A 686 3.84 -1.15 -2.74
CA TYR A 686 3.07 0.08 -2.90
C TYR A 686 3.57 1.13 -1.91
N SER A 687 3.81 2.34 -2.41
CA SER A 687 4.07 3.49 -1.55
C SER A 687 2.81 3.85 -0.75
N ARG A 688 2.96 4.08 0.56
CA ARG A 688 1.87 4.51 1.46
C ARG A 688 2.06 5.96 1.91
N ASN A 689 3.19 6.23 2.51
CA ASN A 689 3.52 7.54 3.02
C ASN A 689 4.94 7.91 2.60
N SER A 690 5.12 9.17 2.24
CA SER A 690 6.42 9.77 1.97
C SER A 690 6.62 11.00 2.85
N HIS A 691 7.85 11.22 3.30
CA HIS A 691 8.27 12.46 3.94
C HIS A 691 9.64 12.83 3.38
N ILE A 692 9.67 13.89 2.59
CA ILE A 692 10.82 14.31 1.82
C ILE A 692 11.22 15.70 2.31
N SER A 693 12.38 15.78 2.98
CA SER A 693 12.95 17.01 3.50
C SER A 693 14.28 17.34 2.82
N SER A 694 14.91 18.46 3.18
CA SER A 694 16.19 18.87 2.60
C SER A 694 17.37 17.94 2.91
N HIS A 695 17.28 17.09 3.93
CA HIS A 695 18.38 16.24 4.40
C HIS A 695 18.11 14.75 4.27
N VAL A 696 16.83 14.35 4.32
CA VAL A 696 16.45 12.93 4.30
C VAL A 696 15.13 12.72 3.59
N LEU A 697 15.01 11.57 2.98
CA LEU A 697 13.75 11.00 2.53
C LEU A 697 13.38 9.80 3.41
N LYS A 698 12.11 9.72 3.80
CA LYS A 698 11.52 8.60 4.53
C LYS A 698 10.36 8.09 3.70
N LEU A 699 10.43 6.82 3.29
CA LEU A 699 9.37 6.19 2.52
C LEU A 699 8.84 4.97 3.26
N GLN A 700 7.52 4.86 3.31
CA GLN A 700 6.82 3.71 3.85
C GLN A 700 6.11 2.98 2.73
N PHE A 701 6.35 1.68 2.64
CA PHE A 701 5.78 0.80 1.61
C PHE A 701 4.99 -0.33 2.25
N ASN A 702 3.95 -0.78 1.56
CA ASN A 702 3.35 -2.09 1.80
C ASN A 702 4.07 -3.13 0.93
N SER A 703 4.54 -4.21 1.55
CA SER A 703 5.35 -5.26 0.92
C SER A 703 4.71 -6.65 0.97
N PHE A 704 3.50 -6.77 1.50
CA PHE A 704 2.79 -8.06 1.61
C PHE A 704 3.67 -9.18 2.19
N LYS A 705 4.34 -8.91 3.33
CA LYS A 705 5.29 -9.77 4.05
C LYS A 705 6.64 -10.00 3.36
N GLU A 706 6.87 -9.48 2.19
CA GLU A 706 8.18 -9.59 1.54
C GLU A 706 9.17 -8.70 2.29
N LYS A 707 10.32 -9.25 2.67
CA LYS A 707 11.41 -8.52 3.31
C LYS A 707 12.59 -8.46 2.36
N LEU A 708 13.28 -7.34 2.37
CA LEU A 708 14.51 -7.17 1.60
C LEU A 708 15.69 -7.78 2.34
N THR A 709 16.48 -8.58 1.65
CA THR A 709 17.76 -9.08 2.13
C THR A 709 18.82 -8.00 2.05
N PHE A 710 19.94 -8.20 2.75
CA PHE A 710 21.08 -7.27 2.67
C PHE A 710 21.59 -7.09 1.23
N GLU A 711 21.72 -8.18 0.48
CA GLU A 711 22.14 -8.13 -0.93
C GLU A 711 21.13 -7.39 -1.83
N GLN A 712 19.84 -7.52 -1.58
CA GLN A 712 18.82 -6.75 -2.30
C GLN A 712 18.90 -5.26 -1.98
N LEU A 713 19.13 -4.89 -0.71
CA LEU A 713 19.33 -3.48 -0.32
C LEU A 713 20.59 -2.91 -0.97
N LYS A 714 21.68 -3.68 -1.01
CA LYS A 714 22.92 -3.30 -1.71
C LYS A 714 22.69 -3.13 -3.20
N LYS A 715 21.90 -4.00 -3.83
CA LYS A 715 21.53 -3.87 -5.24
C LYS A 715 20.70 -2.60 -5.50
N ILE A 716 19.76 -2.24 -4.61
CA ILE A 716 18.97 -1.01 -4.70
C ILE A 716 19.91 0.20 -4.69
N GLU A 717 20.80 0.30 -3.71
CA GLU A 717 21.73 1.42 -3.57
C GLU A 717 22.67 1.54 -4.79
N ASN A 718 23.19 0.41 -5.28
CA ASN A 718 24.05 0.37 -6.46
C ASN A 718 23.30 0.77 -7.74
N ASN A 719 22.07 0.29 -7.95
CA ASN A 719 21.26 0.67 -9.10
C ASN A 719 21.02 2.17 -9.15
N ILE A 720 20.63 2.77 -8.02
CA ILE A 720 20.38 4.21 -7.94
C ILE A 720 21.68 5.00 -8.19
N ASN A 721 22.78 4.61 -7.57
CA ASN A 721 24.06 5.28 -7.79
C ASN A 721 24.57 5.13 -9.23
N SER A 722 24.25 4.02 -9.93
CA SER A 722 24.58 3.88 -11.35
C SER A 722 23.81 4.87 -12.24
N VAL A 723 22.53 5.16 -11.90
CA VAL A 723 21.72 6.17 -12.58
C VAL A 723 22.24 7.58 -12.30
N ILE A 724 22.66 7.84 -11.05
CA ILE A 724 23.29 9.13 -10.69
C ILE A 724 24.57 9.36 -11.49
N GLN A 725 25.43 8.34 -11.62
CA GLN A 725 26.66 8.40 -12.39
C GLN A 725 26.43 8.58 -13.89
N ALA A 726 25.33 8.02 -14.42
CA ALA A 726 24.95 8.14 -15.82
C ALA A 726 24.40 9.54 -16.18
N ASP A 727 24.11 10.39 -15.19
CA ASP A 727 23.62 11.76 -15.32
C ASP A 727 22.48 11.93 -16.34
N VAL A 728 21.43 11.13 -16.19
CA VAL A 728 20.29 11.15 -17.10
C VAL A 728 19.33 12.31 -16.83
N PRO A 729 18.65 12.84 -17.86
CA PRO A 729 17.71 13.94 -17.69
C PRO A 729 16.46 13.50 -16.91
N VAL A 730 15.91 14.42 -16.11
CA VAL A 730 14.62 14.34 -15.44
C VAL A 730 13.65 15.23 -16.21
N THR A 731 12.78 14.60 -16.99
CA THR A 731 11.83 15.31 -17.86
C THR A 731 10.45 15.39 -17.24
N THR A 732 9.70 16.42 -17.60
CA THR A 732 8.33 16.62 -17.10
C THR A 732 7.41 16.95 -18.25
N LYS A 733 6.18 16.42 -18.19
CA LYS A 733 5.09 16.81 -19.10
C LYS A 733 3.80 17.00 -18.33
N ILE A 734 2.92 17.83 -18.87
CA ILE A 734 1.59 18.08 -18.31
C ILE A 734 0.57 17.41 -19.22
N VAL A 735 -0.35 16.66 -18.63
CA VAL A 735 -1.38 15.91 -19.33
C VAL A 735 -2.75 16.11 -18.66
N ASN A 736 -3.82 15.82 -19.38
CA ASN A 736 -5.16 15.67 -18.80
C ASN A 736 -5.38 14.23 -18.31
N SER A 737 -6.50 13.98 -17.63
CA SER A 737 -6.83 12.68 -17.05
C SER A 737 -6.99 11.57 -18.10
N LEU A 738 -7.47 11.87 -19.28
CA LEU A 738 -7.63 10.89 -20.36
C LEU A 738 -6.27 10.55 -21.02
N GLU A 739 -5.40 11.54 -21.21
CA GLU A 739 -4.04 11.33 -21.67
C GLU A 739 -3.24 10.52 -20.66
N LEU A 740 -3.43 10.78 -19.34
CA LEU A 740 -2.81 9.98 -18.26
C LEU A 740 -3.11 8.49 -18.41
N LEU A 741 -4.35 8.13 -18.75
CA LEU A 741 -4.78 6.75 -18.96
C LEU A 741 -4.14 6.08 -20.19
N SER A 742 -3.68 6.87 -21.15
CA SER A 742 -2.98 6.38 -22.34
C SER A 742 -1.48 6.15 -22.10
N GLU A 743 -0.95 6.62 -20.97
CA GLU A 743 0.47 6.52 -20.63
C GLU A 743 0.87 5.12 -20.18
N ASP A 744 1.79 4.50 -20.91
CA ASP A 744 2.33 3.19 -20.53
C ASP A 744 3.26 3.29 -19.32
N PHE A 745 3.23 2.27 -18.45
CA PHE A 745 4.11 2.08 -17.29
C PHE A 745 4.06 3.19 -16.23
N ILE A 746 2.98 4.01 -16.23
CA ILE A 746 2.88 5.06 -15.23
C ILE A 746 2.61 4.49 -13.83
N THR A 747 3.27 5.08 -12.84
CA THR A 747 3.01 4.81 -11.43
C THR A 747 1.98 5.80 -10.92
N LEU A 748 0.86 5.28 -10.48
CA LEU A 748 -0.17 6.00 -9.74
C LEU A 748 -0.17 5.53 -8.29
N ILE A 749 -0.50 6.42 -7.37
CA ILE A 749 -0.63 6.09 -5.94
C ILE A 749 -2.06 5.59 -5.72
N PRO A 750 -2.24 4.37 -5.19
CA PRO A 750 -3.57 3.84 -4.91
C PRO A 750 -4.35 4.75 -3.95
N GLY A 751 -5.61 5.03 -4.28
CA GLY A 751 -6.48 5.88 -3.44
C GLY A 751 -6.24 7.39 -3.56
N GLU A 752 -5.24 7.83 -4.31
CA GLU A 752 -5.03 9.25 -4.62
C GLU A 752 -5.93 9.69 -5.78
N ILE A 753 -6.45 10.91 -5.69
CA ILE A 753 -7.34 11.49 -6.69
C ILE A 753 -6.61 12.56 -7.44
N TYR A 754 -6.56 12.37 -8.74
CA TYR A 754 -5.89 13.26 -9.67
C TYR A 754 -6.88 14.29 -10.24
N PRO A 755 -6.45 15.53 -10.51
CA PRO A 755 -7.31 16.52 -11.17
C PRO A 755 -7.64 16.10 -12.61
N TYR A 756 -8.66 16.71 -13.20
CA TYR A 756 -9.00 16.44 -14.59
C TYR A 756 -7.98 16.99 -15.58
N THR A 757 -7.32 18.10 -15.23
CA THR A 757 -6.29 18.76 -16.05
C THR A 757 -5.08 19.14 -15.23
N GLY A 758 -3.97 19.44 -15.90
CA GLY A 758 -2.76 19.92 -15.23
C GLY A 758 -1.99 18.83 -14.48
N ILE A 759 -2.20 17.56 -14.80
CA ILE A 759 -1.47 16.45 -14.18
C ILE A 759 -0.04 16.45 -14.70
N ARG A 760 0.91 16.64 -13.80
CA ARG A 760 2.34 16.65 -14.12
C ARG A 760 2.90 15.23 -13.99
N ILE A 761 3.53 14.74 -15.06
CA ILE A 761 4.24 13.46 -15.09
C ILE A 761 5.74 13.75 -15.06
N VAL A 762 6.46 13.07 -14.16
CA VAL A 762 7.91 13.11 -14.04
C VAL A 762 8.49 11.81 -14.56
N GLU A 763 9.46 11.91 -15.48
CA GLU A 763 10.06 10.76 -16.16
C GLU A 763 11.59 10.77 -16.01
N ILE A 764 12.14 9.59 -15.65
CA ILE A 764 13.59 9.34 -15.58
C ILE A 764 13.84 7.99 -16.26
N TYR A 765 14.58 8.01 -17.35
CA TYR A 765 14.89 6.81 -18.12
C TYR A 765 16.39 6.56 -18.19
N SER A 766 16.81 5.42 -17.66
CA SER A 766 18.16 4.88 -17.86
C SER A 766 18.09 3.45 -18.36
N ASN A 767 19.22 2.89 -18.78
CA ASN A 767 19.28 1.48 -19.22
C ASN A 767 18.89 0.50 -18.11
N ASN A 768 19.15 0.86 -16.85
CA ASN A 768 18.97 -0.02 -15.69
C ASN A 768 17.70 0.28 -14.89
N LEU A 769 17.14 1.47 -15.02
CA LEU A 769 16.02 1.90 -14.17
C LEU A 769 15.13 2.88 -14.93
N LYS A 770 13.82 2.65 -14.84
CA LYS A 770 12.79 3.52 -15.42
C LYS A 770 11.83 3.97 -14.33
N SER A 771 11.68 5.28 -14.15
CA SER A 771 10.68 5.89 -13.29
C SER A 771 9.77 6.79 -14.12
N LYS A 772 8.47 6.63 -13.97
CA LYS A 772 7.44 7.46 -14.58
C LYS A 772 6.28 7.59 -13.60
N GLU A 773 6.13 8.76 -13.03
CA GLU A 773 5.22 8.99 -11.91
C GLU A 773 4.41 10.28 -12.09
N ALA A 774 3.12 10.23 -11.78
CA ALA A 774 2.32 11.44 -11.63
C ALA A 774 2.73 12.14 -10.32
N CYS A 775 3.34 13.33 -10.42
CA CYS A 775 3.96 13.99 -9.28
C CYS A 775 3.92 15.52 -9.38
N CYS A 776 3.41 16.16 -8.30
CA CYS A 776 3.39 17.61 -8.16
C CYS A 776 4.68 18.20 -7.56
N GLY A 777 5.65 17.38 -7.17
CA GLY A 777 6.88 17.82 -6.50
C GLY A 777 7.89 18.54 -7.39
N THR A 778 8.87 19.17 -6.77
CA THR A 778 9.98 19.81 -7.47
C THR A 778 11.16 18.86 -7.61
N HIS A 779 11.82 18.85 -8.76
CA HIS A 779 12.88 17.90 -9.12
C HIS A 779 14.11 18.60 -9.68
N VAL A 780 15.27 17.94 -9.57
CA VAL A 780 16.48 18.38 -10.28
C VAL A 780 16.35 18.04 -11.76
N PRO A 781 16.98 18.81 -12.67
CA PRO A 781 16.89 18.55 -14.12
C PRO A 781 17.65 17.29 -14.56
N ASN A 782 18.69 16.90 -13.81
CA ASN A 782 19.56 15.77 -14.13
C ASN A 782 19.88 14.97 -12.88
N THR A 783 20.01 13.66 -13.00
CA THR A 783 20.29 12.76 -11.86
C THR A 783 21.70 12.93 -11.29
N GLY A 784 22.68 13.41 -12.05
CA GLY A 784 24.04 13.70 -11.57
C GLY A 784 24.08 14.71 -10.43
N LEU A 785 23.11 15.64 -10.39
CA LEU A 785 22.96 16.60 -9.30
C LEU A 785 22.64 15.96 -7.94
N LEU A 786 22.22 14.69 -7.91
CA LEU A 786 22.03 13.91 -6.67
C LEU A 786 23.35 13.50 -6.03
N LYS A 787 24.48 13.59 -6.73
CA LYS A 787 25.85 13.29 -6.29
C LYS A 787 26.03 11.86 -5.78
N HIS A 788 25.33 11.48 -4.74
CA HIS A 788 25.38 10.15 -4.11
C HIS A 788 24.06 9.83 -3.42
N PHE A 789 23.71 8.55 -3.41
CA PHE A 789 22.56 8.01 -2.68
C PHE A 789 23.05 6.99 -1.65
N CYS A 790 22.56 7.04 -0.42
CA CYS A 790 22.80 6.01 0.57
C CYS A 790 21.55 5.72 1.41
N LEU A 791 21.39 4.46 1.77
CA LEU A 791 20.40 4.02 2.74
C LEU A 791 20.90 4.37 4.16
N LEU A 792 20.05 5.01 4.96
CA LEU A 792 20.36 5.38 6.35
C LEU A 792 19.74 4.45 7.36
N ASN A 793 18.55 3.91 7.05
CA ASN A 793 17.88 2.95 7.92
C ASN A 793 16.89 2.10 7.13
N TYR A 794 16.72 0.85 7.56
CA TYR A 794 15.74 -0.09 7.03
C TYR A 794 15.13 -0.90 8.18
N PHE A 795 13.82 -0.88 8.32
CA PHE A 795 13.13 -1.71 9.29
C PHE A 795 11.72 -2.09 8.83
N SER A 796 11.27 -3.26 9.24
CA SER A 796 9.92 -3.75 8.99
C SER A 796 9.08 -3.56 10.24
N LYS A 797 7.96 -2.85 10.12
CA LYS A 797 6.98 -2.64 11.20
C LYS A 797 5.75 -3.52 10.95
N GLY A 798 5.58 -4.56 11.75
CA GLY A 798 4.54 -5.56 11.52
C GLY A 798 4.81 -6.48 10.33
N SER A 799 3.76 -7.13 9.81
CA SER A 799 3.91 -8.15 8.75
C SER A 799 3.90 -7.58 7.32
N ALA A 800 3.46 -6.34 7.12
CA ALA A 800 3.23 -5.81 5.78
C ALA A 800 4.00 -4.53 5.45
N ASN A 801 4.45 -3.75 6.45
CA ASN A 801 5.01 -2.43 6.23
C ASN A 801 6.54 -2.41 6.31
N LEU A 802 7.17 -1.88 5.27
CA LEU A 802 8.59 -1.54 5.23
C LEU A 802 8.78 -0.04 5.38
N ASN A 803 9.79 0.36 6.13
CA ASN A 803 10.20 1.74 6.28
C ASN A 803 11.66 1.88 5.86
N ILE A 804 11.90 2.78 4.91
CA ILE A 804 13.23 3.09 4.40
C ILE A 804 13.51 4.56 4.64
N LYS A 805 14.65 4.84 5.27
CA LYS A 805 15.21 6.19 5.40
C LYS A 805 16.47 6.24 4.54
N ALA A 806 16.57 7.22 3.66
CA ALA A 806 17.72 7.40 2.77
C ALA A 806 18.08 8.87 2.65
N ALA A 807 19.24 9.13 2.06
CA ALA A 807 19.71 10.46 1.77
C ALA A 807 20.36 10.53 0.40
N VAL A 808 20.40 11.75 -0.16
CA VAL A 808 21.12 12.09 -1.38
C VAL A 808 21.90 13.39 -1.18
N GLY A 809 22.68 13.77 -2.19
CA GLY A 809 23.39 15.06 -2.22
C GLY A 809 24.55 15.14 -1.24
N SER A 810 24.79 16.34 -0.75
CA SER A 810 25.88 16.61 0.18
C SER A 810 25.74 15.86 1.50
N PHE A 811 24.53 15.67 1.97
CA PHE A 811 24.26 14.93 3.20
C PHE A 811 24.63 13.45 3.07
N ALA A 812 24.32 12.81 1.95
CA ALA A 812 24.73 11.43 1.68
C ALA A 812 26.25 11.28 1.54
N MET A 813 26.92 12.28 0.94
CA MET A 813 28.38 12.31 0.86
C MET A 813 29.02 12.41 2.24
N SER A 814 28.48 13.26 3.12
CA SER A 814 28.94 13.38 4.51
C SER A 814 28.72 12.08 5.28
N ALA A 815 27.57 11.44 5.11
CA ALA A 815 27.27 10.15 5.72
C ALA A 815 28.24 9.05 5.24
N LYS A 816 28.57 9.03 3.95
CA LYS A 816 29.55 8.09 3.37
C LYS A 816 30.94 8.27 3.99
N LEU A 817 31.42 9.52 4.06
CA LEU A 817 32.72 9.83 4.69
C LEU A 817 32.78 9.38 6.14
N GLU A 818 31.67 9.54 6.88
CA GLU A 818 31.58 9.08 8.27
C GLU A 818 31.60 7.55 8.34
N GLY A 819 30.95 6.87 7.42
CA GLY A 819 31.04 5.41 7.28
C GLY A 819 32.47 4.92 7.00
N GLU A 820 33.18 5.59 6.09
CA GLU A 820 34.58 5.29 5.76
C GLU A 820 35.51 5.52 6.96
N ASN A 821 35.23 6.53 7.79
CA ASN A 821 35.95 6.77 9.04
C ASN A 821 35.83 5.58 10.00
N VAL A 822 34.61 5.08 10.16
CA VAL A 822 34.35 3.90 11.00
C VAL A 822 35.03 2.66 10.43
N GLN A 823 34.94 2.43 9.13
CA GLN A 823 35.62 1.31 8.48
C GLN A 823 37.14 1.37 8.73
N ARG A 824 37.75 2.57 8.65
CA ARG A 824 39.18 2.76 8.97
C ARG A 824 39.50 2.44 10.42
N LYS A 825 38.65 2.82 11.39
CA LYS A 825 38.82 2.46 12.80
C LYS A 825 38.85 0.95 12.99
N ILE A 826 37.96 0.21 12.31
CA ILE A 826 37.89 -1.25 12.39
C ILE A 826 39.10 -1.91 11.72
N LEU A 827 39.56 -1.42 10.57
CA LEU A 827 40.75 -1.89 9.89
C LEU A 827 42.00 -1.72 10.76
N ASN A 828 42.13 -0.55 11.42
CA ASN A 828 43.23 -0.29 12.35
C ASN A 828 43.16 -1.24 13.56
N LEU A 829 41.96 -1.52 14.09
CA LEU A 829 41.80 -2.49 15.20
C LEU A 829 42.18 -3.90 14.74
N GLU A 830 41.79 -4.31 13.55
CA GLU A 830 42.16 -5.59 12.96
C GLU A 830 43.69 -5.73 12.78
N GLN A 831 44.32 -4.65 12.29
CA GLN A 831 45.78 -4.60 12.13
C GLN A 831 46.49 -4.72 13.48
N LYS A 832 46.06 -3.95 14.50
CA LYS A 832 46.61 -4.03 15.85
C LYS A 832 46.48 -5.44 16.45
N LEU A 833 45.33 -6.09 16.25
CA LEU A 833 45.15 -7.49 16.70
C LEU A 833 46.14 -8.45 16.05
N LYS A 834 46.49 -8.26 14.77
CA LYS A 834 47.43 -9.12 14.03
C LYS A 834 48.91 -8.83 14.36
N THR A 835 49.27 -7.54 14.52
CA THR A 835 50.69 -7.13 14.64
C THR A 835 51.15 -6.99 16.09
N GLU A 836 50.30 -6.44 16.98
CA GLU A 836 50.68 -6.05 18.34
C GLU A 836 50.30 -7.10 19.42
N LYS A 837 49.67 -8.24 19.02
CA LYS A 837 49.14 -9.29 19.94
C LYS A 837 48.33 -8.65 21.07
N LEU A 838 47.43 -7.75 20.73
CA LEU A 838 46.66 -6.95 21.69
C LEU A 838 45.94 -7.84 22.71
N ALA A 839 46.04 -7.53 23.99
CA ALA A 839 45.33 -8.25 25.03
C ALA A 839 43.82 -8.18 24.78
N TYR A 840 43.12 -9.31 24.99
CA TYR A 840 41.68 -9.40 24.64
C TYR A 840 40.80 -8.36 25.37
N ASP A 841 41.09 -8.04 26.61
CA ASP A 841 40.32 -7.07 27.36
C ASP A 841 40.45 -5.65 26.78
N ILE A 842 41.68 -5.26 26.36
CA ILE A 842 41.92 -4.00 25.67
C ILE A 842 41.20 -3.99 24.32
N PHE A 843 41.33 -5.12 23.58
CA PHE A 843 40.62 -5.29 22.31
C PHE A 843 39.10 -5.15 22.50
N LYS A 844 38.53 -5.84 23.48
CA LYS A 844 37.11 -5.82 23.80
C LYS A 844 36.62 -4.42 24.18
N THR A 845 37.39 -3.67 24.96
CA THR A 845 37.06 -2.27 25.32
C THR A 845 36.98 -1.40 24.05
N ILE A 846 38.03 -1.42 23.21
CA ILE A 846 38.07 -0.63 21.98
C ILE A 846 36.95 -1.06 21.01
N SER A 847 36.72 -2.38 20.88
CA SER A 847 35.64 -2.93 20.05
C SER A 847 34.25 -2.45 20.53
N GLN A 848 34.06 -2.41 21.86
CA GLN A 848 32.79 -1.92 22.44
C GLN A 848 32.62 -0.41 22.23
N GLU A 849 33.67 0.39 22.34
CA GLU A 849 33.64 1.81 22.03
C GLU A 849 33.26 2.08 20.58
N ILE A 850 33.90 1.36 19.62
CA ILE A 850 33.55 1.45 18.21
C ILE A 850 32.09 1.02 17.97
N LYS A 851 31.66 -0.05 18.63
CA LYS A 851 30.27 -0.52 18.52
C LYS A 851 29.27 0.52 19.04
N ASN A 852 29.55 1.13 20.20
CA ASN A 852 28.73 2.20 20.76
C ASN A 852 28.70 3.41 19.82
N ASP A 853 29.84 3.76 19.24
CA ASP A 853 29.94 4.82 18.24
C ASP A 853 29.07 4.53 16.99
N ILE A 854 29.08 3.29 16.47
CA ILE A 854 28.25 2.87 15.32
C ILE A 854 26.76 2.88 15.65
N THR A 855 26.38 2.50 16.87
CA THR A 855 24.97 2.37 17.28
C THR A 855 24.37 3.64 17.87
N ASN A 856 25.13 4.70 17.97
CA ASN A 856 24.65 5.98 18.48
C ASN A 856 23.70 6.64 17.46
N ASP A 857 22.42 6.70 17.79
CA ASP A 857 21.38 7.30 16.95
C ASP A 857 21.35 8.85 17.04
N ASP A 858 21.99 9.46 18.04
CA ASP A 858 22.04 10.93 18.24
C ASP A 858 23.15 11.63 17.43
N ARG A 859 23.80 10.93 16.52
CA ARG A 859 24.84 11.52 15.65
C ARG A 859 24.27 12.60 14.75
N LYS A 860 24.98 13.72 14.62
CA LYS A 860 24.65 14.77 13.65
C LYS A 860 24.69 14.25 12.19
N THR A 861 25.65 13.39 11.88
CA THR A 861 25.79 12.74 10.57
C THR A 861 25.65 11.23 10.77
N PRO A 862 24.60 10.60 10.22
CA PRO A 862 24.40 9.17 10.36
C PRO A 862 25.43 8.36 9.53
N ILE A 863 25.66 7.12 9.93
CA ILE A 863 26.42 6.14 9.15
C ILE A 863 25.46 5.45 8.17
N PRO A 864 25.84 5.27 6.89
CA PRO A 864 25.03 4.50 5.94
C PRO A 864 24.69 3.09 6.45
N TYR A 865 23.46 2.67 6.29
CA TYR A 865 22.94 1.40 6.82
C TYR A 865 23.77 0.19 6.39
N LEU A 866 24.14 0.10 5.11
CA LEU A 866 24.92 -1.02 4.59
C LEU A 866 26.31 -1.06 5.23
N ILE A 867 26.97 0.08 5.34
CA ILE A 867 28.28 0.18 6.00
C ILE A 867 28.16 -0.15 7.50
N LYS A 868 27.11 0.33 8.16
CA LYS A 868 26.80 0.04 9.56
C LYS A 868 26.73 -1.47 9.81
N GLU A 869 25.95 -2.18 9.02
CA GLU A 869 25.76 -3.65 9.12
C GLU A 869 27.06 -4.43 8.80
N GLU A 870 27.78 -4.04 7.75
CA GLU A 870 29.07 -4.63 7.39
C GLU A 870 30.09 -4.43 8.54
N CYS A 871 30.15 -3.25 9.12
CA CYS A 871 31.04 -2.92 10.23
C CYS A 871 30.69 -3.71 11.49
N LEU A 872 29.40 -3.82 11.85
CA LEU A 872 28.95 -4.60 13.00
C LEU A 872 29.25 -6.10 12.83
N THR A 873 29.05 -6.62 11.63
CA THR A 873 29.38 -8.02 11.31
C THR A 873 30.88 -8.26 11.46
N LYS A 874 31.70 -7.40 10.87
CA LYS A 874 33.16 -7.51 10.94
C LYS A 874 33.67 -7.38 12.39
N LEU A 875 33.12 -6.46 13.19
CA LEU A 875 33.46 -6.36 14.62
C LEU A 875 33.11 -7.63 15.39
N ASN A 876 31.96 -8.22 15.13
CA ASN A 876 31.56 -9.47 15.79
C ASN A 876 32.50 -10.63 15.40
N ASP A 877 32.93 -10.71 14.15
CA ASP A 877 33.89 -11.73 13.71
C ASP A 877 35.29 -11.51 14.30
N LEU A 878 35.74 -10.24 14.37
CA LEU A 878 36.99 -9.90 15.03
C LEU A 878 36.93 -10.22 16.52
N ASN A 879 35.85 -9.99 17.22
CA ASN A 879 35.64 -10.34 18.62
C ASN A 879 35.72 -11.85 18.84
N LYS A 880 35.11 -12.65 17.95
CA LYS A 880 35.20 -14.13 17.99
C LYS A 880 36.65 -14.58 17.81
N ASN A 881 37.33 -14.02 16.81
CA ASN A 881 38.72 -14.37 16.53
C ASN A 881 39.67 -13.99 17.66
N ALA A 882 39.52 -12.77 18.20
CA ALA A 882 40.33 -12.31 19.33
C ALA A 882 40.10 -13.15 20.58
N TRP A 883 38.87 -13.58 20.84
CA TRP A 883 38.53 -14.46 21.97
C TRP A 883 39.15 -15.83 21.79
N VAL A 884 39.10 -16.43 20.55
CA VAL A 884 39.75 -17.69 20.26
C VAL A 884 41.27 -17.62 20.43
N GLN A 885 41.90 -16.54 19.96
CA GLN A 885 43.32 -16.29 20.12
C GLN A 885 43.72 -16.17 21.62
N ALA A 886 42.96 -15.37 22.39
CA ALA A 886 43.18 -15.23 23.83
C ALA A 886 43.09 -16.57 24.56
N LYS A 887 42.12 -17.39 24.19
CA LYS A 887 41.94 -18.74 24.71
C LYS A 887 43.10 -19.68 24.38
N GLU A 888 43.64 -19.63 23.16
CA GLU A 888 44.77 -20.45 22.73
C GLU A 888 46.09 -19.98 23.42
N ILE A 889 46.27 -18.67 23.62
CA ILE A 889 47.39 -18.12 24.38
C ILE A 889 47.32 -18.60 25.84
N GLU A 890 46.19 -18.45 26.50
CA GLU A 890 45.99 -18.93 27.85
C GLU A 890 46.24 -20.43 27.99
N LYS A 891 45.75 -21.23 27.01
CA LYS A 891 45.98 -22.67 26.91
C LYS A 891 47.46 -22.98 26.81
N SER A 892 48.21 -22.30 25.95
CA SER A 892 49.63 -22.53 25.76
C SER A 892 50.42 -22.18 27.02
N THR A 893 50.09 -21.05 27.68
CA THR A 893 50.75 -20.61 28.95
C THR A 893 50.48 -21.59 30.07
N LEU A 894 49.21 -21.97 30.31
CA LEU A 894 48.86 -22.96 31.32
C LEU A 894 49.46 -24.32 31.07
N SER A 895 49.59 -24.76 29.80
CA SER A 895 50.21 -26.03 29.46
C SER A 895 51.74 -26.01 29.67
N MET A 896 52.40 -24.86 29.49
CA MET A 896 53.83 -24.69 29.80
C MET A 896 54.05 -24.71 31.31
N ASP A 897 53.24 -23.98 32.09
CA ASP A 897 53.33 -23.94 33.57
C ASP A 897 53.12 -25.34 34.17
N ILE A 898 52.11 -26.07 33.72
CA ILE A 898 51.82 -27.44 34.19
C ILE A 898 52.94 -28.42 33.76
N LYS A 899 53.46 -28.32 32.50
CA LYS A 899 54.59 -29.13 32.03
C LYS A 899 55.88 -28.86 32.75
N GLY A 900 56.16 -27.60 33.18
CA GLY A 900 57.34 -27.24 33.97
C GLY A 900 57.36 -27.89 35.36
N ILE A 901 56.17 -28.28 35.87
CA ILE A 901 56.02 -28.93 37.19
C ILE A 901 56.06 -30.45 37.06
N THR A 902 55.81 -31.03 35.90
CA THR A 902 55.82 -32.48 35.65
C THR A 902 57.16 -32.90 35.19
N ASN A 903 57.97 -33.55 36.08
CA ASN A 903 59.21 -34.30 35.70
C ASN A 903 58.89 -35.47 34.82
N SER A 904 59.79 -35.84 33.94
CA SER A 904 59.62 -36.83 32.87
C SER A 904 59.21 -38.27 33.32
N THR A 905 58.91 -38.47 34.58
CA THR A 905 58.54 -39.76 35.22
C THR A 905 57.11 -39.80 35.76
N ASN A 906 56.35 -38.73 35.66
CA ASN A 906 54.97 -38.65 36.24
C ASN A 906 53.93 -39.27 35.31
N ILE A 907 53.29 -40.33 35.76
CA ILE A 907 52.19 -41.05 35.11
C ILE A 907 50.83 -40.35 35.35
N PHE A 908 50.77 -39.27 36.12
CA PHE A 908 49.59 -38.49 36.43
C PHE A 908 49.93 -36.98 36.72
N ILE A 909 48.95 -36.09 36.64
CA ILE A 909 49.07 -34.66 36.92
C ILE A 909 48.16 -34.28 38.10
N VAL A 910 48.71 -33.63 39.11
CA VAL A 910 47.98 -32.99 40.20
C VAL A 910 48.56 -31.59 40.38
N HIS A 911 47.74 -30.60 40.11
CA HIS A 911 48.17 -29.19 40.15
C HIS A 911 47.10 -28.25 40.75
N CYS A 912 47.52 -27.20 41.44
CA CYS A 912 46.62 -26.15 41.92
C CYS A 912 46.93 -24.84 41.22
N LEU A 913 45.92 -24.27 40.61
CA LEU A 913 45.94 -22.90 40.05
C LEU A 913 45.57 -21.92 41.13
N TYR A 914 46.39 -20.89 41.36
CA TYR A 914 46.13 -19.81 42.33
C TYR A 914 45.54 -18.57 41.69
N GLN A 915 45.44 -18.56 40.36
CA GLN A 915 44.77 -17.52 39.59
C GLN A 915 43.63 -18.14 38.77
N ASN A 916 42.47 -17.47 38.76
CA ASN A 916 41.33 -17.91 38.00
C ASN A 916 41.63 -17.70 36.52
N PRO A 917 41.62 -18.77 35.68
CA PRO A 917 41.73 -18.63 34.22
C PRO A 917 40.62 -17.72 33.72
N MET A 918 40.93 -16.83 32.80
CA MET A 918 39.97 -15.84 32.27
C MET A 918 39.07 -16.42 31.16
N TYR A 919 39.64 -17.32 30.37
CA TYR A 919 38.98 -17.81 29.13
C TYR A 919 38.77 -19.32 29.12
N LEU A 920 39.47 -20.06 29.97
CA LEU A 920 39.37 -21.51 30.04
C LEU A 920 38.64 -21.95 31.32
N SER A 921 37.72 -22.88 31.16
CA SER A 921 37.11 -23.57 32.30
C SER A 921 38.00 -24.71 32.81
N LEU A 922 37.86 -25.07 34.10
CA LEU A 922 38.57 -26.23 34.65
C LEU A 922 38.35 -27.51 33.85
N HIS A 923 37.17 -27.67 33.21
CA HIS A 923 36.88 -28.78 32.32
C HIS A 923 37.79 -28.80 31.10
N GLU A 924 37.96 -27.65 30.45
CA GLU A 924 38.81 -27.54 29.27
C GLU A 924 40.28 -27.76 29.64
N ILE A 925 40.73 -27.21 30.79
CA ILE A 925 42.12 -27.40 31.25
C ILE A 925 42.43 -28.87 31.52
N VAL A 926 41.55 -29.59 32.19
CA VAL A 926 41.70 -31.03 32.46
C VAL A 926 41.69 -31.83 31.18
N SER A 927 40.91 -31.44 30.17
CA SER A 927 40.81 -32.09 28.86
C SER A 927 42.05 -31.92 27.96
N PHE A 928 43.03 -31.07 28.33
CA PHE A 928 44.27 -30.96 27.57
C PHE A 928 45.16 -32.22 27.68
N TYR A 929 44.92 -33.03 28.68
CA TYR A 929 45.75 -34.23 28.99
C TYR A 929 44.89 -35.51 28.87
N THR A 930 44.45 -35.82 27.64
CA THR A 930 43.50 -36.91 27.38
C THR A 930 44.08 -38.32 27.68
N ASN A 931 45.41 -38.46 27.71
CA ASN A 931 46.08 -39.73 27.90
C ASN A 931 46.67 -39.88 29.30
N ILE A 932 46.53 -38.91 30.19
CA ILE A 932 47.16 -38.92 31.52
C ILE A 932 46.09 -38.54 32.56
N PRO A 933 45.95 -39.33 33.65
CA PRO A 933 45.09 -38.92 34.77
C PRO A 933 45.45 -37.53 35.26
N THR A 934 44.50 -36.64 35.27
CA THR A 934 44.75 -35.23 35.55
C THR A 934 43.74 -34.70 36.57
N LEU A 935 44.24 -34.13 37.65
CA LEU A 935 43.44 -33.44 38.67
C LEU A 935 43.94 -32.00 38.82
N ILE A 936 43.06 -31.05 38.52
CA ILE A 936 43.34 -29.63 38.65
C ILE A 936 42.42 -29.03 39.72
N MET A 937 43.00 -28.41 40.67
CA MET A 937 42.36 -27.55 41.66
C MET A 937 42.50 -26.08 41.26
N LEU A 938 41.50 -25.28 41.56
CA LEU A 938 41.55 -23.83 41.47
C LEU A 938 41.24 -23.23 42.83
N TYR A 939 42.19 -22.50 43.37
CA TYR A 939 41.98 -21.70 44.55
C TYR A 939 41.97 -20.19 44.16
N HIS A 940 40.88 -19.49 44.47
CA HIS A 940 40.76 -18.07 44.19
C HIS A 940 39.79 -17.39 45.21
N ASN A 941 40.22 -16.30 45.80
CA ASN A 941 39.40 -15.51 46.73
C ASN A 941 38.72 -16.36 47.83
N GLY A 942 39.50 -17.20 48.54
CA GLY A 942 38.96 -17.99 49.63
C GLY A 942 38.07 -19.16 49.23
N THR A 943 37.95 -19.44 47.95
CA THR A 943 37.16 -20.57 47.44
C THR A 943 38.01 -21.55 46.69
N VAL A 944 37.69 -22.84 46.85
CA VAL A 944 38.32 -23.97 46.10
C VAL A 944 37.29 -24.69 45.29
N ARG A 945 37.70 -25.07 44.12
CA ARG A 945 36.98 -26.02 43.23
C ARG A 945 37.99 -26.89 42.53
N ALA A 946 37.61 -28.09 42.21
CA ALA A 946 38.51 -29.06 41.55
C ALA A 946 37.77 -29.84 40.47
N ARG A 947 38.55 -30.30 39.51
CA ARG A 947 38.07 -31.21 38.49
C ARG A 947 39.17 -32.24 38.17
N CYS A 948 38.78 -33.47 38.00
CA CYS A 948 39.70 -34.51 37.55
C CYS A 948 39.17 -35.24 36.34
N TYR A 949 40.10 -35.78 35.58
CA TYR A 949 39.88 -36.63 34.44
C TYR A 949 40.77 -37.88 34.57
N VAL A 950 40.20 -39.04 34.29
CA VAL A 950 40.92 -40.30 34.20
C VAL A 950 40.63 -40.91 32.83
N PRO A 951 41.66 -41.17 31.98
CA PRO A 951 41.47 -41.85 30.68
C PRO A 951 40.77 -43.17 30.82
N GLN A 952 39.98 -43.56 29.84
CA GLN A 952 39.17 -44.78 29.84
C GLN A 952 40.05 -46.01 29.93
N GLU A 953 41.24 -46.01 29.34
CA GLU A 953 42.22 -47.08 29.33
C GLU A 953 42.83 -47.31 30.71
N ILE A 954 42.82 -46.34 31.59
CA ILE A 954 43.40 -46.36 32.94
C ILE A 954 42.29 -46.46 34.00
N ALA A 955 41.04 -46.17 33.66
CA ALA A 955 39.97 -46.25 34.61
C ALA A 955 39.62 -47.64 35.06
N SER A 956 39.57 -47.87 36.38
CA SER A 956 39.24 -49.11 37.03
C SER A 956 38.32 -48.87 38.23
N GLU A 957 37.78 -49.96 38.85
CA GLU A 957 36.95 -49.80 40.05
C GLU A 957 37.77 -49.15 41.22
N MET A 958 39.05 -49.37 41.28
CA MET A 958 39.93 -48.85 42.34
C MET A 958 40.53 -47.48 42.01
N PHE A 959 40.56 -47.09 40.71
CA PHE A 959 41.09 -45.82 40.26
C PHE A 959 40.25 -45.24 39.09
N ASN A 960 39.39 -44.34 39.39
CA ASN A 960 38.55 -43.58 38.44
C ASN A 960 38.33 -42.15 38.91
N ALA A 961 37.71 -41.31 38.12
CA ALA A 961 37.56 -39.90 38.45
C ALA A 961 36.74 -39.68 39.72
N GLN A 962 35.73 -40.49 40.01
CA GLN A 962 34.94 -40.36 41.25
C GLN A 962 35.75 -40.75 42.47
N VAL A 963 36.42 -41.93 42.42
CA VAL A 963 37.20 -42.39 43.56
C VAL A 963 38.36 -41.43 43.85
N TRP A 964 39.03 -40.95 42.83
CA TRP A 964 40.12 -39.99 42.99
C TRP A 964 39.62 -38.62 43.54
N MET A 965 38.50 -38.13 43.05
CA MET A 965 37.89 -36.87 43.54
C MET A 965 37.45 -36.99 45.00
N LYS A 966 37.03 -38.18 45.47
CA LYS A 966 36.60 -38.39 46.86
C LYS A 966 37.69 -38.04 47.86
N VAL A 967 38.95 -38.22 47.53
CA VAL A 967 40.09 -37.80 48.37
C VAL A 967 40.04 -36.30 48.69
N LEU A 968 39.64 -35.48 47.74
CA LEU A 968 39.48 -34.05 47.95
C LEU A 968 38.18 -33.70 48.69
N LEU A 969 37.10 -34.42 48.41
CA LEU A 969 35.80 -34.22 49.04
C LEU A 969 35.89 -34.41 50.56
N ASP A 970 36.61 -35.48 50.95
CA ASP A 970 36.84 -35.83 52.36
C ASP A 970 37.71 -34.74 53.08
N ILE A 971 38.69 -34.16 52.38
CA ILE A 971 39.57 -33.14 52.95
C ILE A 971 38.83 -31.79 53.12
N PHE A 972 38.06 -31.43 52.13
CA PHE A 972 37.34 -30.14 52.13
C PHE A 972 35.93 -30.24 52.69
N ASN A 973 35.50 -31.41 53.15
CA ASN A 973 34.13 -31.69 53.68
C ASN A 973 33.05 -31.15 52.79
N THR A 974 33.03 -31.59 51.54
CA THR A 974 32.17 -31.07 50.48
C THR A 974 31.65 -32.19 49.60
N ASP A 975 30.72 -31.91 48.70
CA ASP A 975 30.04 -32.84 47.80
C ASP A 975 30.55 -32.74 46.36
N TYR A 976 30.13 -33.67 45.50
CA TYR A 976 30.37 -33.62 44.07
C TYR A 976 29.68 -32.41 43.48
N GLY A 977 30.36 -31.69 42.59
CA GLY A 977 29.79 -30.62 41.78
C GLY A 977 28.92 -31.18 40.62
N PRO A 978 27.98 -30.43 40.11
CA PRO A 978 27.13 -30.84 39.03
C PRO A 978 27.91 -31.02 37.70
N ILE A 979 27.79 -32.23 37.09
CA ILE A 979 28.34 -32.52 35.76
C ILE A 979 27.20 -33.08 34.90
N LYS A 980 26.77 -32.37 33.87
CA LYS A 980 25.76 -32.85 32.93
C LYS A 980 26.43 -33.46 31.70
N GLY A 981 26.00 -34.68 31.30
CA GLY A 981 26.37 -35.29 30.01
C GLY A 981 27.70 -35.99 29.92
N PHE A 982 28.42 -36.26 31.07
CA PHE A 982 29.67 -36.96 31.10
C PHE A 982 29.62 -38.23 31.96
N ASN A 983 30.46 -39.23 31.62
CA ASN A 983 30.62 -40.43 32.45
C ASN A 983 31.35 -40.09 33.76
N PRO A 984 30.73 -40.26 34.94
CA PRO A 984 31.34 -39.92 36.24
C PRO A 984 32.61 -40.67 36.56
N LEU A 985 32.80 -41.86 35.98
CA LEU A 985 34.02 -42.65 36.16
C LEU A 985 35.23 -42.00 35.44
N LEU A 986 34.97 -41.24 34.37
CA LEU A 986 36.04 -40.60 33.60
C LEU A 986 36.25 -39.14 34.02
N ILE A 987 35.17 -38.45 34.41
CA ILE A 987 35.26 -37.02 34.80
C ILE A 987 34.46 -36.81 36.10
N ALA A 988 35.14 -36.24 37.11
CA ALA A 988 34.46 -35.81 38.34
C ALA A 988 34.82 -34.36 38.69
N SER A 989 33.93 -33.68 39.38
CA SER A 989 34.15 -32.33 39.90
C SER A 989 33.71 -32.20 41.34
N MET A 990 34.39 -31.33 42.06
CA MET A 990 34.06 -30.91 43.43
C MET A 990 33.17 -29.69 43.39
N ALA A 991 32.20 -29.58 44.28
CA ALA A 991 31.40 -28.36 44.45
C ALA A 991 32.31 -27.23 44.92
N THR A 992 31.93 -26.00 44.57
CA THR A 992 32.65 -24.80 45.01
C THR A 992 32.54 -24.67 46.56
N THR A 993 33.66 -24.66 47.25
CA THR A 993 33.69 -24.68 48.71
C THR A 993 34.52 -23.51 49.23
N SER A 994 34.02 -22.81 50.24
CA SER A 994 34.76 -21.73 50.91
C SER A 994 35.66 -22.31 51.99
N ILE A 995 36.90 -21.78 52.09
CA ILE A 995 37.86 -22.19 53.10
C ILE A 995 38.11 -20.98 54.01
N SER A 996 38.17 -21.20 55.37
CA SER A 996 38.45 -20.14 56.31
C SER A 996 39.89 -19.66 56.23
N ASP A 997 40.13 -18.35 56.42
CA ASP A 997 41.43 -17.69 56.18
C ASP A 997 42.61 -18.25 57.00
N THR A 998 42.37 -18.92 58.11
CA THR A 998 43.42 -19.40 59.02
C THR A 998 44.06 -20.74 58.63
N LEU A 999 43.55 -21.51 57.69
CA LEU A 999 44.00 -22.85 57.33
C LEU A 999 44.24 -23.06 55.81
N GLN A 1000 44.19 -22.02 55.00
CA GLN A 1000 44.11 -22.09 53.54
C GLN A 1000 45.28 -22.85 52.90
N GLU A 1001 46.52 -22.42 53.15
CA GLU A 1001 47.70 -23.01 52.53
C GLU A 1001 47.95 -24.47 52.97
N SER A 1002 47.75 -24.79 54.24
CA SER A 1002 47.96 -26.13 54.78
C SER A 1002 46.97 -27.15 54.24
N LEU A 1003 45.69 -26.76 54.09
CA LEU A 1003 44.66 -27.63 53.52
C LEU A 1003 44.89 -27.90 52.04
N ILE A 1004 45.23 -26.87 51.23
CA ILE A 1004 45.55 -27.02 49.81
C ILE A 1004 46.76 -27.92 49.62
N HIS A 1005 47.86 -27.67 50.42
CA HIS A 1005 49.05 -28.52 50.35
C HIS A 1005 48.75 -29.97 50.73
N LYS A 1006 47.96 -30.20 51.78
CA LYS A 1006 47.50 -31.52 52.19
C LYS A 1006 46.67 -32.22 51.08
N ALA A 1007 45.79 -31.46 50.44
CA ALA A 1007 44.96 -31.99 49.35
C ALA A 1007 45.82 -32.42 48.11
N ILE A 1008 46.80 -31.62 47.73
CA ILE A 1008 47.73 -31.91 46.67
C ILE A 1008 48.52 -33.16 46.99
N GLU A 1009 49.11 -33.25 48.20
CA GLU A 1009 49.96 -34.39 48.59
C GLU A 1009 49.16 -35.72 48.72
N GLN A 1010 47.94 -35.68 49.28
CA GLN A 1010 47.07 -36.82 49.35
C GLN A 1010 46.59 -37.30 47.97
N ALA A 1011 46.20 -36.34 47.10
CA ALA A 1011 45.78 -36.64 45.71
C ALA A 1011 46.95 -37.28 44.91
N LYS A 1012 48.17 -36.77 45.10
CA LYS A 1012 49.39 -37.34 44.49
C LYS A 1012 49.69 -38.72 45.05
N ALA A 1013 49.66 -38.94 46.36
CA ALA A 1013 49.89 -40.21 47.01
C ALA A 1013 48.86 -41.24 46.52
N PHE A 1014 47.61 -40.91 46.49
CA PHE A 1014 46.54 -41.75 45.97
C PHE A 1014 46.80 -42.20 44.52
N ALA A 1015 47.09 -41.27 43.64
CA ALA A 1015 47.36 -41.53 42.24
C ALA A 1015 48.63 -42.39 42.06
N SER A 1016 49.72 -42.14 42.86
CA SER A 1016 50.97 -42.92 42.74
C SER A 1016 50.84 -44.36 43.19
N ILE A 1017 49.93 -44.64 44.12
CA ILE A 1017 49.66 -46.05 44.54
C ILE A 1017 48.96 -46.84 43.46
N HIS A 1018 48.01 -46.18 42.80
CA HIS A 1018 47.12 -46.86 41.84
C HIS A 1018 47.66 -46.90 40.38
N THR A 1019 48.55 -45.96 40.00
CA THR A 1019 49.13 -45.86 38.66
C THR A 1019 50.49 -46.63 38.57
N ARG A 1020 51.18 -46.93 39.67
CA ARG A 1020 52.39 -47.78 39.71
C ARG A 1020 52.13 -49.28 39.51
N LYS A 1021 50.90 -49.73 39.64
CA LYS A 1021 50.47 -51.13 39.46
C LYS A 1021 49.99 -51.44 38.03
N MET A 1022 49.97 -50.46 37.12
CA MET A 1022 49.72 -50.59 35.69
C MET A 1022 51.01 -50.45 34.90
#